data_2c46282db91ff52db9443d0a4ee49a2a
#
_entry.id   2c46282db91ff52db9443d0a4ee49a2a
#
_cell.length_a   1.000
_cell.length_b   1.000
_cell.length_c   1.000
_cell.angle_alpha   90.00
_cell.angle_beta   90.00
_cell.angle_gamma   90.00
#
_symmetry.space_group_name_H-M   'P 1'
#
loop_
_entity.id
_entity.type
_entity.pdbx_description
1 polymer ?
#
loop_
_entity_poly.entity_id
_entity_poly.type
_entity_poly.pdbx_seq_one_letter_code
_entity_poly.pdbx_strand_id
1 'polypeptide(L)'
;MKKPIFTLIFALCFGTLFGQPNEPQHVIVMMADRYDGAQLSQKTALMTKEQRRDFVIAERKAFCQALQAQVLDFLEGYKSDNLVSDLKTFWSFNGFSCSANAEVIAQLAQRKDVAMIIPDELRPMIPKNEKIGPATRDNAWHVGKINAPAVWNYDGTGYTGNGVIIGLIDTGVNYSHIDIANSMWDGGSEFPHHGYDIFYQDLDPMDDQGHGTHTAGILAGQGTAGTQTGIAPGAKIMSIKVLGEDGEGEATHLIQGVEFALEHGAHLLSISLSDVGAGPCYYYRDVFTTCLDAGVAAAVACGNEGQTQYTYPIPFNISAPSNCPPAWLHPDQRNLIEGGLTSVISVGATDSNDEHCGFSSVGPTTWAAGPNVGNYNDYPYENGDVNQPGLIRPDISAPGANITSLNYQTTNNYIEMDGTSMATPCVAGVLAMLLEANPDLTPAELDSIIELTSKRVGNTMKNNRVGAGRIDALAAINALFHHGPTDLTAEFDGEQVNLNWTAAPEAVSYEVYRDGLRIANNLTNTTYTDHLNYAGSYTYYVTAQLNNDMTSLPSNYVTITKEVEIEAEIINNTRVSLSWNLPSGIYDGFESGDFYQNMWINDATSPWVITTNQPNDGSYCAKSTNTGMFSSSKLSLAVNIPTTSIVSYYARVSCFPLNGCGFFIDNVQFGETLKDEVPWTQYTVPLSPGNHLLEWRYVNQLAEGEYDNAFYIDDITVGNTYSIYRANCDGSNAELIASNVADAHYVDYSWDALPIGQYKYGISTDGGNTIAWSECVDKDVMSVNKQDGIEATIYPNPANNQLTIACVGIKHITLISVTGETLYDAEIDADKVVLSLSEYPSGMYFVRMQNDERTVTKKFTIAK
;
A
#
# COMPACT_ATOMS: atom_id res chain seq x y z
N MET A 1 24.01 -36.62 -5.65
CA MET A 1 23.30 -37.56 -6.47
C MET A 1 21.99 -37.96 -5.79
N LYS A 2 20.93 -37.29 -6.10
CA LYS A 2 19.53 -37.72 -6.00
C LYS A 2 18.77 -36.85 -6.98
N LYS A 3 18.44 -37.35 -8.14
CA LYS A 3 17.52 -36.71 -9.09
C LYS A 3 16.11 -36.80 -8.52
N PRO A 4 15.33 -35.74 -8.51
CA PRO A 4 13.99 -35.75 -7.95
C PRO A 4 13.01 -36.42 -8.93
N ILE A 5 12.07 -37.11 -8.35
CA ILE A 5 10.87 -37.77 -8.88
C ILE A 5 9.88 -36.68 -9.41
N PHE A 6 10.32 -35.82 -10.31
CA PHE A 6 9.44 -34.80 -10.93
C PHE A 6 8.81 -35.26 -12.24
N THR A 7 9.30 -36.33 -12.83
CA THR A 7 8.83 -36.82 -14.16
C THR A 7 7.49 -37.59 -14.09
N LEU A 8 7.01 -37.96 -12.93
CA LEU A 8 5.78 -38.77 -12.83
C LEU A 8 4.52 -37.95 -12.50
N ILE A 9 4.67 -36.77 -11.98
CA ILE A 9 3.52 -35.88 -11.66
C ILE A 9 3.06 -35.16 -12.94
N PHE A 10 3.98 -34.83 -13.84
CA PHE A 10 3.67 -34.14 -15.12
C PHE A 10 2.78 -35.01 -16.06
N ALA A 11 2.95 -36.32 -16.05
CA ALA A 11 2.13 -37.21 -16.89
C ALA A 11 0.71 -37.44 -16.38
N LEU A 12 0.43 -37.22 -15.10
CA LEU A 12 -0.93 -37.36 -14.51
C LEU A 12 -1.75 -36.05 -14.61
N CYS A 13 -1.11 -34.89 -14.67
CA CYS A 13 -1.80 -33.61 -14.92
C CYS A 13 -2.19 -33.44 -16.40
N PHE A 14 -1.43 -34.00 -17.33
CA PHE A 14 -1.73 -33.95 -18.76
C PHE A 14 -3.04 -34.66 -19.14
N GLY A 15 -3.46 -35.68 -18.40
CA GLY A 15 -4.67 -36.45 -18.71
C GLY A 15 -6.00 -35.78 -18.27
N THR A 16 -5.97 -34.73 -17.48
CA THR A 16 -7.18 -34.06 -16.93
C THR A 16 -7.35 -32.63 -17.39
N LEU A 17 -6.34 -32.01 -17.97
CA LEU A 17 -6.35 -30.62 -18.45
C LEU A 17 -6.66 -30.51 -19.97
N PHE A 18 -6.46 -31.56 -20.75
CA PHE A 18 -6.66 -31.51 -22.18
C PHE A 18 -7.87 -32.33 -22.58
N GLY A 19 -8.79 -31.73 -23.31
CA GLY A 19 -10.03 -32.33 -23.80
C GLY A 19 -9.86 -33.60 -24.64
N GLN A 20 -10.85 -33.98 -25.44
CA GLN A 20 -10.89 -35.19 -26.23
C GLN A 20 -9.58 -35.40 -27.04
N PRO A 21 -9.03 -36.61 -27.14
CA PRO A 21 -7.68 -36.88 -27.69
C PRO A 21 -7.44 -36.45 -29.13
N ASN A 22 -8.45 -36.05 -29.88
CA ASN A 22 -8.35 -35.76 -31.33
C ASN A 22 -8.74 -34.32 -31.71
N GLU A 23 -9.15 -33.46 -30.77
CA GLU A 23 -9.45 -32.06 -31.11
C GLU A 23 -8.19 -31.22 -30.95
N PRO A 24 -7.83 -30.34 -31.93
CA PRO A 24 -6.76 -29.39 -31.78
C PRO A 24 -7.01 -28.44 -30.61
N GLN A 25 -5.97 -28.17 -29.84
CA GLN A 25 -6.05 -27.22 -28.73
C GLN A 25 -5.20 -26.00 -29.07
N HIS A 26 -5.71 -24.82 -28.79
CA HIS A 26 -4.94 -23.57 -28.91
C HIS A 26 -4.06 -23.42 -27.67
N VAL A 27 -2.76 -23.25 -27.90
CA VAL A 27 -1.76 -23.19 -26.82
C VAL A 27 -0.75 -22.10 -27.07
N ILE A 28 -0.30 -21.49 -25.95
CA ILE A 28 0.90 -20.65 -25.89
C ILE A 28 2.08 -21.52 -25.56
N VAL A 29 3.14 -21.46 -26.36
CA VAL A 29 4.40 -22.16 -26.14
C VAL A 29 5.48 -21.13 -25.79
N MET A 30 6.04 -21.25 -24.60
CA MET A 30 7.14 -20.41 -24.13
C MET A 30 8.46 -21.13 -24.32
N MET A 31 9.42 -20.44 -24.93
CA MET A 31 10.78 -20.96 -25.12
C MET A 31 11.58 -20.91 -23.82
N ALA A 32 12.59 -21.77 -23.72
CA ALA A 32 13.43 -21.89 -22.52
C ALA A 32 14.39 -20.72 -22.34
N ASP A 33 14.92 -20.19 -23.44
CA ASP A 33 15.83 -19.07 -23.40
C ASP A 33 15.08 -17.73 -23.34
N ARG A 34 15.55 -16.83 -22.48
CA ARG A 34 14.97 -15.51 -22.27
C ARG A 34 15.93 -14.43 -22.72
N TYR A 35 15.35 -13.31 -23.13
CA TYR A 35 16.15 -12.13 -23.44
C TYR A 35 16.73 -11.54 -22.14
N ASP A 36 18.05 -11.38 -22.09
CA ASP A 36 18.73 -10.71 -20.97
C ASP A 36 18.78 -9.20 -21.25
N GLY A 37 17.87 -8.45 -20.60
CA GLY A 37 17.78 -6.99 -20.71
C GLY A 37 18.88 -6.22 -19.97
N ALA A 38 19.76 -6.87 -19.21
CA ALA A 38 20.72 -6.19 -18.33
C ALA A 38 21.66 -5.20 -19.06
N GLN A 39 21.93 -5.40 -20.33
CA GLN A 39 22.76 -4.50 -21.16
C GLN A 39 21.95 -3.45 -21.94
N LEU A 40 20.62 -3.55 -21.97
CA LEU A 40 19.78 -2.63 -22.73
C LEU A 40 19.86 -1.20 -22.22
N SER A 41 19.83 -1.00 -20.90
CA SER A 41 19.91 0.32 -20.29
C SER A 41 21.17 1.09 -20.68
N GLN A 42 22.32 0.40 -20.78
CA GLN A 42 23.57 1.01 -21.25
C GLN A 42 23.53 1.34 -22.74
N LYS A 43 23.00 0.44 -23.58
CA LYS A 43 22.89 0.64 -25.03
C LYS A 43 21.93 1.76 -25.40
N THR A 44 20.89 1.96 -24.61
CA THR A 44 19.80 2.91 -24.90
C THR A 44 19.92 4.25 -24.17
N ALA A 45 20.91 4.43 -23.30
CA ALA A 45 21.03 5.56 -22.39
C ALA A 45 21.08 6.96 -23.07
N LEU A 46 21.52 7.03 -24.33
CA LEU A 46 21.60 8.28 -25.10
C LEU A 46 20.58 8.35 -26.26
N MET A 47 19.68 7.40 -26.35
CA MET A 47 18.66 7.35 -27.39
C MET A 47 17.45 8.17 -27.00
N THR A 48 16.78 8.80 -27.97
CA THR A 48 15.43 9.33 -27.78
C THR A 48 14.46 8.18 -27.49
N LYS A 49 13.30 8.49 -26.92
CA LYS A 49 12.27 7.47 -26.60
C LYS A 49 11.87 6.63 -27.82
N GLU A 50 11.71 7.27 -28.98
CA GLU A 50 11.43 6.59 -30.25
C GLU A 50 12.59 5.68 -30.69
N GLN A 51 13.82 6.20 -30.68
CA GLN A 51 15.00 5.41 -31.02
C GLN A 51 15.17 4.21 -30.08
N ARG A 52 14.92 4.39 -28.80
CA ARG A 52 14.96 3.33 -27.80
C ARG A 52 13.93 2.26 -28.10
N ARG A 53 12.68 2.64 -28.34
CA ARG A 53 11.59 1.72 -28.68
C ARG A 53 11.94 0.91 -29.93
N ASP A 54 12.33 1.57 -31.03
CA ASP A 54 12.67 0.90 -32.29
C ASP A 54 13.84 -0.06 -32.12
N PHE A 55 14.86 0.35 -31.35
CA PHE A 55 16.00 -0.49 -31.04
C PHE A 55 15.60 -1.73 -30.24
N VAL A 56 14.78 -1.58 -29.21
CA VAL A 56 14.30 -2.71 -28.37
C VAL A 56 13.46 -3.68 -29.20
N ILE A 57 12.57 -3.19 -30.06
CA ILE A 57 11.76 -4.01 -30.97
C ILE A 57 12.67 -4.83 -31.90
N ALA A 58 13.65 -4.18 -32.51
CA ALA A 58 14.58 -4.84 -33.45
C ALA A 58 15.43 -5.92 -32.76
N GLU A 59 16.01 -5.62 -31.60
CA GLU A 59 16.81 -6.56 -30.81
C GLU A 59 16.01 -7.80 -30.39
N ARG A 60 14.78 -7.58 -29.87
CA ARG A 60 13.93 -8.68 -29.43
C ARG A 60 13.39 -9.51 -30.58
N LYS A 61 13.01 -8.89 -31.69
CA LYS A 61 12.62 -9.62 -32.91
C LYS A 61 13.75 -10.50 -33.41
N ALA A 62 14.98 -9.98 -33.49
CA ALA A 62 16.15 -10.74 -33.90
C ALA A 62 16.47 -11.91 -32.96
N PHE A 63 16.36 -11.68 -31.64
CA PHE A 63 16.56 -12.72 -30.63
C PHE A 63 15.51 -13.84 -30.74
N CYS A 64 14.23 -13.50 -30.79
CA CYS A 64 13.14 -14.48 -30.87
C CYS A 64 13.21 -15.26 -32.20
N GLN A 65 13.42 -14.58 -33.33
CA GLN A 65 13.55 -15.23 -34.64
C GLN A 65 14.65 -16.27 -34.65
N ALA A 66 15.81 -15.97 -34.06
CA ALA A 66 16.93 -16.90 -34.00
C ALA A 66 16.64 -18.16 -33.18
N LEU A 67 15.96 -18.01 -32.06
CA LEU A 67 15.71 -19.10 -31.13
C LEU A 67 14.47 -19.93 -31.48
N GLN A 68 13.46 -19.32 -32.07
CA GLN A 68 12.24 -20.01 -32.51
C GLN A 68 12.42 -20.83 -33.79
N ALA A 69 13.43 -20.54 -34.61
CA ALA A 69 13.60 -21.14 -35.94
C ALA A 69 13.50 -22.67 -35.94
N GLN A 70 14.17 -23.34 -35.02
CA GLN A 70 14.20 -24.81 -34.98
C GLN A 70 12.88 -25.44 -34.59
N VAL A 71 12.12 -24.82 -33.66
CA VAL A 71 10.81 -25.33 -33.25
C VAL A 71 9.76 -25.04 -34.31
N LEU A 72 9.87 -23.90 -35.01
CA LEU A 72 8.99 -23.56 -36.13
C LEU A 72 9.18 -24.52 -37.31
N ASP A 73 10.45 -24.84 -37.68
CA ASP A 73 10.75 -25.87 -38.68
C ASP A 73 10.17 -27.26 -38.31
N PHE A 74 10.24 -27.62 -37.04
CA PHE A 74 9.62 -28.84 -36.52
C PHE A 74 8.08 -28.81 -36.72
N LEU A 75 7.40 -27.71 -36.40
CA LEU A 75 5.95 -27.60 -36.58
C LEU A 75 5.51 -27.54 -38.02
N GLU A 76 6.33 -26.98 -38.92
CA GLU A 76 6.04 -26.94 -40.38
C GLU A 76 5.83 -28.34 -40.94
N GLY A 77 6.56 -29.35 -40.40
CA GLY A 77 6.38 -30.77 -40.76
C GLY A 77 4.99 -31.33 -40.49
N TYR A 78 4.21 -30.73 -39.58
CA TYR A 78 2.86 -31.18 -39.18
C TYR A 78 1.73 -30.39 -39.84
N LYS A 79 2.01 -29.26 -40.47
CA LYS A 79 0.99 -28.44 -41.15
C LYS A 79 0.37 -29.16 -42.32
N SER A 80 1.15 -29.95 -43.09
CA SER A 80 0.64 -30.71 -44.23
C SER A 80 -0.41 -31.75 -43.85
N ASP A 81 -0.37 -32.24 -42.63
CA ASP A 81 -1.29 -33.25 -42.10
C ASP A 81 -2.45 -32.65 -41.31
N ASN A 82 -2.57 -31.32 -41.30
CA ASN A 82 -3.54 -30.54 -40.50
C ASN A 82 -3.47 -30.82 -38.98
N LEU A 83 -2.31 -31.16 -38.47
CA LEU A 83 -2.09 -31.41 -37.05
C LEU A 83 -1.66 -30.17 -36.29
N VAL A 84 -1.29 -29.11 -37.04
CA VAL A 84 -0.93 -27.78 -36.53
C VAL A 84 -1.55 -26.71 -37.45
N SER A 85 -2.25 -25.73 -36.83
CA SER A 85 -2.76 -24.52 -37.50
C SER A 85 -2.54 -23.28 -36.64
N ASP A 86 -2.97 -22.13 -37.10
CA ASP A 86 -3.02 -20.85 -36.38
C ASP A 86 -1.71 -20.47 -35.68
N LEU A 87 -0.59 -20.78 -36.34
CA LEU A 87 0.75 -20.52 -35.81
C LEU A 87 1.05 -19.02 -35.88
N LYS A 88 1.24 -18.40 -34.71
CA LYS A 88 1.63 -16.99 -34.53
C LYS A 88 2.86 -16.91 -33.64
N THR A 89 3.88 -16.15 -34.07
CA THR A 89 5.11 -15.90 -33.29
C THR A 89 5.03 -14.58 -32.55
N PHE A 90 5.61 -14.51 -31.37
CA PHE A 90 5.72 -13.31 -30.58
C PHE A 90 7.18 -12.90 -30.43
N TRP A 91 7.38 -11.61 -30.25
CA TRP A 91 8.71 -11.03 -30.03
C TRP A 91 8.79 -10.28 -28.69
N SER A 92 7.66 -9.87 -28.14
CA SER A 92 7.60 -9.22 -26.81
C SER A 92 7.97 -10.20 -25.68
N PHE A 93 7.72 -11.48 -25.89
CA PHE A 93 8.31 -12.58 -25.14
C PHE A 93 8.80 -13.66 -26.12
N ASN A 94 9.75 -14.52 -25.72
CA ASN A 94 10.23 -15.59 -26.59
C ASN A 94 9.26 -16.76 -26.58
N GLY A 95 8.32 -16.76 -27.53
CA GLY A 95 7.30 -17.79 -27.64
C GLY A 95 6.45 -17.66 -28.91
N PHE A 96 5.49 -18.54 -29.03
CA PHE A 96 4.51 -18.58 -30.13
C PHE A 96 3.20 -19.20 -29.66
N SER A 97 2.13 -19.04 -30.42
CA SER A 97 0.88 -19.81 -30.23
C SER A 97 0.59 -20.67 -31.44
N CYS A 98 -0.12 -21.77 -31.23
CA CYS A 98 -0.66 -22.60 -32.30
C CYS A 98 -1.83 -23.45 -31.82
N SER A 99 -2.69 -23.84 -32.75
CA SER A 99 -3.66 -24.91 -32.56
C SER A 99 -2.99 -26.23 -32.96
N ALA A 100 -2.85 -27.16 -31.99
CA ALA A 100 -2.18 -28.43 -32.22
C ALA A 100 -2.89 -29.61 -31.56
N ASN A 101 -2.76 -30.82 -32.12
CA ASN A 101 -3.31 -32.01 -31.50
C ASN A 101 -2.46 -32.44 -30.28
N ALA A 102 -3.00 -33.35 -29.46
CA ALA A 102 -2.35 -33.82 -28.23
C ALA A 102 -0.99 -34.48 -28.46
N GLU A 103 -0.78 -35.15 -29.63
CA GLU A 103 0.48 -35.78 -29.96
C GLU A 103 1.59 -34.76 -30.22
N VAL A 104 1.31 -33.69 -30.98
CA VAL A 104 2.26 -32.59 -31.26
C VAL A 104 2.56 -31.82 -29.97
N ILE A 105 1.55 -31.53 -29.15
CA ILE A 105 1.73 -30.89 -27.85
C ILE A 105 2.66 -31.74 -26.95
N ALA A 106 2.45 -33.06 -26.90
CA ALA A 106 3.29 -33.96 -26.12
C ALA A 106 4.75 -34.01 -26.63
N GLN A 107 4.97 -33.86 -27.94
CA GLN A 107 6.31 -33.77 -28.53
C GLN A 107 6.97 -32.42 -28.24
N LEU A 108 6.22 -31.33 -28.34
CA LEU A 108 6.68 -29.99 -27.94
C LEU A 108 7.13 -29.97 -26.47
N ALA A 109 6.37 -30.57 -25.57
CA ALA A 109 6.68 -30.65 -24.14
C ALA A 109 7.96 -31.44 -23.82
N GLN A 110 8.43 -32.29 -24.73
CA GLN A 110 9.69 -33.07 -24.57
C GLN A 110 10.92 -32.30 -25.05
N ARG A 111 10.75 -31.21 -25.75
CA ARG A 111 11.85 -30.39 -26.28
C ARG A 111 12.57 -29.67 -25.15
N LYS A 112 13.87 -29.54 -25.26
CA LYS A 112 14.69 -28.81 -24.26
C LYS A 112 14.61 -27.28 -24.40
N ASP A 113 14.26 -26.82 -25.60
CA ASP A 113 14.12 -25.44 -25.98
C ASP A 113 12.71 -24.89 -25.66
N VAL A 114 11.78 -25.73 -25.16
CA VAL A 114 10.46 -25.35 -24.69
C VAL A 114 10.46 -25.38 -23.16
N ALA A 115 10.08 -24.25 -22.53
CA ALA A 115 9.97 -24.12 -21.08
C ALA A 115 8.60 -24.53 -20.58
N MET A 116 7.54 -24.08 -21.28
CA MET A 116 6.15 -24.23 -20.81
C MET A 116 5.18 -24.22 -22.00
N ILE A 117 4.09 -24.95 -21.85
CA ILE A 117 2.95 -24.94 -22.77
C ILE A 117 1.70 -24.65 -21.95
N ILE A 118 0.94 -23.65 -22.32
CA ILE A 118 -0.21 -23.16 -21.59
C ILE A 118 -1.41 -23.14 -22.53
N PRO A 119 -2.58 -23.66 -22.15
CA PRO A 119 -3.81 -23.47 -22.91
C PRO A 119 -4.13 -22.01 -23.10
N ASP A 120 -4.49 -21.62 -24.33
CA ASP A 120 -4.99 -20.28 -24.65
C ASP A 120 -6.45 -20.43 -25.07
N GLU A 121 -7.33 -20.11 -24.16
CA GLU A 121 -8.77 -20.31 -24.30
C GLU A 121 -9.45 -18.96 -24.38
N LEU A 122 -10.47 -18.89 -25.22
CA LEU A 122 -11.37 -17.74 -25.25
C LEU A 122 -12.08 -17.63 -23.89
N ARG A 123 -11.96 -16.49 -23.24
CA ARG A 123 -12.53 -16.26 -21.90
C ARG A 123 -12.99 -14.81 -21.74
N PRO A 124 -13.96 -14.57 -20.83
CA PRO A 124 -14.37 -13.20 -20.50
C PRO A 124 -13.19 -12.41 -19.93
N MET A 125 -12.90 -11.26 -20.51
CA MET A 125 -11.88 -10.32 -20.03
C MET A 125 -12.47 -9.00 -19.55
N ILE A 126 -13.78 -8.81 -19.80
CA ILE A 126 -14.57 -7.73 -19.20
C ILE A 126 -15.48 -8.35 -18.14
N PRO A 127 -15.51 -7.83 -16.91
CA PRO A 127 -16.37 -8.34 -15.85
C PRO A 127 -17.85 -8.21 -16.20
N LYS A 128 -18.62 -9.29 -16.06
CA LYS A 128 -20.08 -9.32 -16.36
C LYS A 128 -20.93 -8.48 -15.41
N ASN A 129 -20.36 -7.92 -14.36
CA ASN A 129 -21.08 -7.20 -13.29
C ASN A 129 -20.93 -5.69 -13.39
N GLU A 130 -20.48 -5.15 -14.50
CA GLU A 130 -20.45 -3.71 -14.71
C GLU A 130 -21.89 -3.18 -14.76
N LYS A 131 -22.18 -2.25 -13.84
CA LYS A 131 -23.48 -1.59 -13.80
C LYS A 131 -23.56 -0.63 -14.99
N ILE A 132 -24.55 -0.81 -15.85
CA ILE A 132 -24.80 0.04 -17.00
C ILE A 132 -26.10 0.82 -16.74
N GLY A 133 -26.05 2.13 -16.84
CA GLY A 133 -27.19 3.01 -16.58
C GLY A 133 -27.29 4.17 -17.56
N PRO A 134 -28.48 4.80 -17.65
CA PRO A 134 -28.66 5.99 -18.46
C PRO A 134 -27.86 7.15 -17.83
N ALA A 135 -27.06 7.84 -18.65
CA ALA A 135 -26.33 9.01 -18.22
C ALA A 135 -27.20 10.29 -18.25
N THR A 136 -26.99 11.15 -17.26
CA THR A 136 -27.41 12.54 -17.32
C THR A 136 -26.29 13.39 -17.93
N ARG A 137 -26.61 14.28 -18.89
CA ARG A 137 -25.59 15.07 -19.60
C ARG A 137 -24.73 15.98 -18.74
N ASP A 138 -25.08 16.17 -17.48
CA ASP A 138 -24.39 17.10 -16.57
C ASP A 138 -23.42 16.44 -15.58
N ASN A 139 -23.16 15.13 -15.66
CA ASN A 139 -22.48 14.38 -14.58
C ASN A 139 -21.15 13.72 -14.96
N ALA A 140 -20.25 14.45 -15.60
CA ALA A 140 -18.85 13.97 -15.77
C ALA A 140 -17.98 14.36 -14.55
N TRP A 141 -18.41 13.92 -13.36
CA TRP A 141 -17.81 14.30 -12.08
C TRP A 141 -16.33 13.91 -11.96
N HIS A 142 -15.93 12.82 -12.59
CA HIS A 142 -14.56 12.28 -12.54
C HIS A 142 -13.52 13.28 -13.10
N VAL A 143 -13.87 14.03 -14.13
CA VAL A 143 -12.99 15.02 -14.76
C VAL A 143 -12.59 16.12 -13.77
N GLY A 144 -13.59 16.69 -13.07
CA GLY A 144 -13.36 17.71 -12.05
C GLY A 144 -12.69 17.14 -10.79
N LYS A 145 -13.04 15.90 -10.41
CA LYS A 145 -12.56 15.24 -9.20
C LYS A 145 -11.04 15.07 -9.18
N ILE A 146 -10.44 14.76 -10.33
CA ILE A 146 -8.98 14.58 -10.44
C ILE A 146 -8.25 15.86 -10.88
N ASN A 147 -8.92 17.03 -10.85
CA ASN A 147 -8.37 18.34 -11.21
C ASN A 147 -7.87 18.45 -12.66
N ALA A 148 -8.35 17.65 -13.61
CA ALA A 148 -7.93 17.72 -15.01
C ALA A 148 -8.18 19.09 -15.67
N PRO A 149 -9.32 19.79 -15.44
CA PRO A 149 -9.56 21.13 -16.02
C PRO A 149 -8.55 22.19 -15.58
N ALA A 150 -7.97 22.07 -14.40
CA ALA A 150 -6.92 22.97 -13.95
C ALA A 150 -5.61 22.77 -14.73
N VAL A 151 -5.34 21.55 -15.17
CA VAL A 151 -4.19 21.21 -16.01
C VAL A 151 -4.35 21.74 -17.44
N TRP A 152 -5.56 21.69 -18.00
CA TRP A 152 -5.83 22.24 -19.33
C TRP A 152 -5.61 23.74 -19.42
N ASN A 153 -5.64 24.45 -18.30
CA ASN A 153 -5.41 25.89 -18.22
C ASN A 153 -4.12 26.22 -17.42
N TYR A 154 -3.24 25.25 -17.24
CA TYR A 154 -2.06 25.39 -16.41
C TYR A 154 -1.11 26.46 -16.97
N ASP A 155 -0.80 27.49 -16.15
CA ASP A 155 0.15 28.57 -16.44
C ASP A 155 0.01 29.22 -17.84
N GLY A 156 -1.22 29.26 -18.36
CA GLY A 156 -1.54 29.84 -19.68
C GLY A 156 -1.06 29.01 -20.89
N THR A 157 -0.35 27.90 -20.67
CA THR A 157 0.06 26.97 -21.71
C THR A 157 -0.96 25.83 -21.82
N GLY A 158 -1.26 25.19 -20.68
CA GLY A 158 -2.18 24.06 -20.57
C GLY A 158 -1.64 22.78 -21.18
N TYR A 159 -2.02 21.65 -20.60
CA TYR A 159 -1.66 20.31 -21.08
C TYR A 159 -2.94 19.48 -21.20
N THR A 160 -3.14 18.93 -22.37
CA THR A 160 -4.35 18.15 -22.76
C THR A 160 -4.04 16.75 -23.30
N GLY A 161 -2.75 16.34 -23.25
CA GLY A 161 -2.22 15.13 -23.86
C GLY A 161 -1.86 15.31 -25.34
N ASN A 162 -1.76 16.54 -25.81
CA ASN A 162 -1.48 16.81 -27.22
C ASN A 162 -0.10 16.25 -27.65
N GLY A 163 -0.08 15.60 -28.82
CA GLY A 163 1.11 14.93 -29.34
C GLY A 163 1.34 13.50 -28.78
N VAL A 164 0.53 13.05 -27.80
CA VAL A 164 0.64 11.72 -27.21
C VAL A 164 -0.31 10.74 -27.90
N ILE A 165 0.21 9.59 -28.33
CA ILE A 165 -0.55 8.48 -28.90
C ILE A 165 -0.74 7.42 -27.81
N ILE A 166 -1.98 7.03 -27.55
CA ILE A 166 -2.35 6.04 -26.56
C ILE A 166 -2.87 4.79 -27.25
N GLY A 167 -2.22 3.65 -27.07
CA GLY A 167 -2.75 2.35 -27.46
C GLY A 167 -3.88 1.96 -26.54
N LEU A 168 -5.13 2.08 -26.98
CA LEU A 168 -6.30 1.62 -26.27
C LEU A 168 -6.60 0.18 -26.67
N ILE A 169 -6.30 -0.75 -25.77
CA ILE A 169 -6.46 -2.19 -25.98
C ILE A 169 -7.77 -2.62 -25.30
N ASP A 170 -8.81 -2.86 -26.09
CA ASP A 170 -10.18 -3.04 -25.59
C ASP A 170 -11.09 -3.74 -26.64
N THR A 171 -12.42 -3.50 -26.61
CA THR A 171 -13.43 -4.04 -27.56
C THR A 171 -13.50 -3.28 -28.88
N GLY A 172 -12.62 -2.31 -29.11
CA GLY A 172 -12.67 -1.38 -30.24
C GLY A 172 -13.23 -0.03 -29.84
N VAL A 173 -13.41 0.88 -30.80
CA VAL A 173 -13.93 2.24 -30.58
C VAL A 173 -14.95 2.59 -31.65
N ASN A 174 -16.11 3.12 -31.26
CA ASN A 174 -16.98 3.81 -32.22
C ASN A 174 -16.37 5.18 -32.60
N TYR A 175 -15.40 5.15 -33.49
CA TYR A 175 -14.67 6.34 -33.96
C TYR A 175 -15.54 7.33 -34.72
N SER A 176 -16.83 6.97 -35.01
CA SER A 176 -17.82 7.90 -35.58
C SER A 176 -18.50 8.78 -34.51
N HIS A 177 -18.28 8.53 -33.23
CA HIS A 177 -18.83 9.38 -32.18
C HIS A 177 -18.18 10.76 -32.21
N ILE A 178 -19.00 11.84 -32.23
CA ILE A 178 -18.51 13.21 -32.48
C ILE A 178 -17.54 13.72 -31.40
N ASP A 179 -17.57 13.15 -30.20
CA ASP A 179 -16.68 13.53 -29.11
C ASP A 179 -15.28 12.90 -29.21
N ILE A 180 -15.12 11.85 -30.04
CA ILE A 180 -13.87 11.14 -30.12
C ILE A 180 -13.27 11.18 -31.54
N ALA A 181 -14.07 11.50 -32.56
CA ALA A 181 -13.66 11.44 -33.98
C ALA A 181 -12.35 12.23 -34.28
N ASN A 182 -12.15 13.38 -33.62
CA ASN A 182 -10.93 14.18 -33.77
C ASN A 182 -9.77 13.72 -32.86
N SER A 183 -10.03 12.84 -31.90
CA SER A 183 -9.03 12.29 -30.99
C SER A 183 -8.48 10.95 -31.47
N MET A 184 -8.91 10.46 -32.62
CA MET A 184 -8.42 9.18 -33.16
C MET A 184 -7.04 9.34 -33.78
N TRP A 185 -6.24 8.30 -33.67
CA TRP A 185 -4.91 8.18 -34.26
C TRP A 185 -5.00 8.17 -35.80
N ASP A 186 -4.07 8.84 -36.48
CA ASP A 186 -3.94 8.78 -37.93
C ASP A 186 -2.99 7.65 -38.34
N GLY A 187 -3.56 6.51 -38.70
CA GLY A 187 -2.80 5.35 -39.20
C GLY A 187 -2.52 5.43 -40.70
N GLY A 188 -2.82 6.57 -41.34
CA GLY A 188 -2.63 6.77 -42.77
C GLY A 188 -3.46 5.82 -43.63
N SER A 189 -2.92 5.44 -44.82
CA SER A 189 -3.59 4.51 -45.73
C SER A 189 -3.49 3.03 -45.30
N GLU A 190 -2.56 2.73 -44.36
CA GLU A 190 -2.34 1.38 -43.88
C GLU A 190 -3.41 0.98 -42.86
N PHE A 191 -3.81 1.93 -41.97
CA PHE A 191 -4.83 1.74 -40.93
C PHE A 191 -5.90 2.83 -41.05
N PRO A 192 -6.75 2.79 -42.09
CA PRO A 192 -7.68 3.86 -42.40
C PRO A 192 -8.79 4.07 -41.33
N HIS A 193 -8.96 3.12 -40.44
CA HIS A 193 -9.95 3.13 -39.36
C HIS A 193 -9.31 3.28 -37.98
N HIS A 194 -8.13 3.95 -37.93
CA HIS A 194 -7.49 4.39 -36.68
C HIS A 194 -6.94 3.31 -35.77
N GLY A 195 -6.67 2.11 -36.30
CA GLY A 195 -6.17 0.99 -35.53
C GLY A 195 -6.34 -0.34 -36.22
N TYR A 196 -6.41 -1.42 -35.47
CA TYR A 196 -6.48 -2.78 -35.98
C TYR A 196 -7.40 -3.65 -35.10
N ASP A 197 -8.19 -4.51 -35.75
CA ASP A 197 -8.96 -5.55 -35.09
C ASP A 197 -8.17 -6.85 -35.07
N ILE A 198 -7.64 -7.17 -33.91
CA ILE A 198 -6.87 -8.40 -33.68
C ILE A 198 -7.80 -9.61 -33.52
N PHE A 199 -8.99 -9.40 -32.98
CA PHE A 199 -9.95 -10.47 -32.72
C PHE A 199 -10.49 -11.04 -34.04
N TYR A 200 -10.95 -10.17 -34.95
CA TYR A 200 -11.44 -10.58 -36.28
C TYR A 200 -10.36 -10.53 -37.38
N GLN A 201 -9.16 -10.02 -37.06
CA GLN A 201 -7.99 -9.93 -37.97
C GLN A 201 -8.24 -9.06 -39.21
N ASP A 202 -8.79 -7.87 -39.00
CA ASP A 202 -9.07 -6.90 -40.06
C ASP A 202 -8.67 -5.46 -39.67
N LEU A 203 -8.92 -4.51 -40.60
CA LEU A 203 -8.53 -3.11 -40.44
C LEU A 203 -9.61 -2.23 -39.78
N ASP A 204 -10.72 -2.80 -39.31
CA ASP A 204 -11.86 -2.05 -38.80
C ASP A 204 -12.16 -2.34 -37.33
N PRO A 205 -11.41 -1.69 -36.39
CA PRO A 205 -11.58 -1.90 -34.96
C PRO A 205 -12.83 -1.16 -34.42
N MET A 206 -13.96 -1.22 -35.14
CA MET A 206 -15.23 -0.70 -34.69
C MET A 206 -15.72 -1.49 -33.48
N ASP A 207 -16.18 -0.76 -32.45
CA ASP A 207 -16.72 -1.35 -31.24
C ASP A 207 -18.09 -1.99 -31.48
N ASP A 208 -18.22 -3.25 -31.16
CA ASP A 208 -19.46 -4.04 -31.24
C ASP A 208 -20.03 -4.41 -29.85
N GLN A 209 -19.34 -4.04 -28.79
CA GLN A 209 -19.70 -4.37 -27.40
C GLN A 209 -20.03 -3.12 -26.56
N GLY A 210 -19.23 -2.05 -26.66
CA GLY A 210 -19.46 -0.75 -26.04
C GLY A 210 -18.48 -0.35 -24.97
N HIS A 211 -17.73 -1.28 -24.43
CA HIS A 211 -16.79 -1.01 -23.35
C HIS A 211 -15.62 -0.12 -23.83
N GLY A 212 -14.99 -0.44 -24.97
CA GLY A 212 -13.88 0.33 -25.49
C GLY A 212 -14.26 1.75 -25.93
N THR A 213 -15.47 1.95 -26.46
CA THR A 213 -15.97 3.31 -26.74
C THR A 213 -16.15 4.13 -25.46
N HIS A 214 -16.63 3.49 -24.41
CA HIS A 214 -16.79 4.15 -23.11
C HIS A 214 -15.44 4.56 -22.52
N THR A 215 -14.46 3.66 -22.51
CA THR A 215 -13.09 3.94 -22.01
C THR A 215 -12.37 4.98 -22.87
N ALA A 216 -12.54 4.95 -24.19
CA ALA A 216 -12.05 5.99 -25.12
C ALA A 216 -12.59 7.38 -24.77
N GLY A 217 -13.87 7.48 -24.45
CA GLY A 217 -14.49 8.73 -24.04
C GLY A 217 -13.97 9.31 -22.74
N ILE A 218 -13.69 8.46 -21.74
CA ILE A 218 -13.05 8.89 -20.49
C ILE A 218 -11.61 9.37 -20.74
N LEU A 219 -10.92 8.74 -21.67
CA LEU A 219 -9.54 9.07 -21.97
C LEU A 219 -9.44 10.41 -22.72
N ALA A 220 -10.14 10.58 -23.85
CA ALA A 220 -9.93 11.69 -24.76
C ALA A 220 -11.22 12.33 -25.35
N GLY A 221 -12.38 12.12 -24.73
CA GLY A 221 -13.64 12.77 -25.15
C GLY A 221 -13.53 14.29 -25.10
N GLN A 222 -14.01 14.98 -26.16
CA GLN A 222 -13.83 16.41 -26.37
C GLN A 222 -15.03 17.26 -25.92
N GLY A 223 -16.12 16.65 -25.44
CA GLY A 223 -17.32 17.35 -25.01
C GLY A 223 -18.13 17.97 -26.14
N THR A 224 -17.89 17.60 -27.39
CA THR A 224 -18.58 18.15 -28.58
C THR A 224 -20.07 17.86 -28.55
N ALA A 225 -20.49 16.73 -27.99
CA ALA A 225 -21.88 16.34 -27.81
C ALA A 225 -22.56 16.96 -26.57
N GLY A 226 -21.82 17.72 -25.75
CA GLY A 226 -22.34 18.54 -24.66
C GLY A 226 -21.83 18.20 -23.26
N THR A 227 -21.15 17.06 -23.07
CA THR A 227 -20.56 16.67 -21.78
C THR A 227 -19.07 16.38 -21.93
N GLN A 228 -18.21 17.13 -21.25
CA GLN A 228 -16.76 16.86 -21.21
C GLN A 228 -16.51 15.61 -20.39
N THR A 229 -16.08 14.52 -21.04
CA THR A 229 -15.79 13.24 -20.39
C THR A 229 -14.32 12.89 -20.39
N GLY A 230 -13.53 13.40 -21.38
CA GLY A 230 -12.13 13.07 -21.54
C GLY A 230 -11.22 13.80 -20.56
N ILE A 231 -10.25 13.06 -20.02
CA ILE A 231 -9.20 13.60 -19.13
C ILE A 231 -8.10 14.28 -19.97
N ALA A 232 -7.74 13.68 -21.10
CA ALA A 232 -6.72 14.19 -22.03
C ALA A 232 -7.32 14.45 -23.42
N PRO A 233 -8.15 15.48 -23.59
CA PRO A 233 -8.90 15.71 -24.83
C PRO A 233 -8.02 16.03 -26.06
N GLY A 234 -6.75 16.31 -25.90
CA GLY A 234 -5.75 16.52 -26.95
C GLY A 234 -5.01 15.26 -27.40
N ALA A 235 -5.10 14.16 -26.61
CA ALA A 235 -4.43 12.90 -26.93
C ALA A 235 -5.01 12.22 -28.18
N LYS A 236 -4.24 11.30 -28.77
CA LYS A 236 -4.64 10.47 -29.90
C LYS A 236 -4.82 9.02 -29.47
N ILE A 237 -5.97 8.43 -29.81
CA ILE A 237 -6.30 7.04 -29.51
C ILE A 237 -6.03 6.16 -30.72
N MET A 238 -5.14 5.20 -30.55
CA MET A 238 -4.96 4.07 -31.45
C MET A 238 -5.88 2.95 -30.98
N SER A 239 -6.94 2.66 -31.75
CA SER A 239 -7.95 1.64 -31.41
C SER A 239 -7.42 0.24 -31.69
N ILE A 240 -7.28 -0.59 -30.67
CA ILE A 240 -6.77 -1.96 -30.80
C ILE A 240 -7.81 -2.90 -30.20
N LYS A 241 -8.61 -3.50 -31.11
CA LYS A 241 -9.69 -4.40 -30.71
C LYS A 241 -9.13 -5.81 -30.50
N VAL A 242 -9.16 -6.26 -29.26
CA VAL A 242 -8.67 -7.60 -28.85
C VAL A 242 -9.79 -8.50 -28.33
N LEU A 243 -10.99 -7.97 -28.18
CA LEU A 243 -12.17 -8.67 -27.64
C LEU A 243 -13.33 -8.62 -28.63
N GLY A 244 -14.13 -9.71 -28.66
CA GLY A 244 -15.35 -9.79 -29.45
C GLY A 244 -16.56 -9.14 -28.77
N GLU A 245 -17.75 -9.29 -29.42
CA GLU A 245 -19.03 -8.70 -28.97
C GLU A 245 -19.48 -9.15 -27.58
N ASP A 246 -19.04 -10.30 -27.11
CA ASP A 246 -19.32 -10.83 -25.77
C ASP A 246 -18.30 -10.37 -24.70
N GLY A 247 -17.30 -9.58 -25.08
CA GLY A 247 -16.20 -9.15 -24.18
C GLY A 247 -15.22 -10.29 -23.85
N GLU A 248 -15.16 -11.31 -24.72
CA GLU A 248 -14.27 -12.46 -24.59
C GLU A 248 -13.06 -12.32 -25.53
N GLY A 249 -11.91 -12.81 -25.07
CA GLY A 249 -10.66 -12.84 -25.83
C GLY A 249 -9.70 -13.91 -25.34
N GLU A 250 -8.64 -14.12 -26.10
CA GLU A 250 -7.52 -14.98 -25.75
C GLU A 250 -6.38 -14.14 -25.18
N ALA A 251 -5.51 -14.72 -24.34
CA ALA A 251 -4.33 -14.04 -23.84
C ALA A 251 -3.42 -13.55 -24.96
N THR A 252 -3.33 -14.32 -26.04
CA THR A 252 -2.55 -13.97 -27.24
C THR A 252 -3.11 -12.76 -27.99
N HIS A 253 -4.40 -12.50 -27.94
CA HIS A 253 -4.99 -11.28 -28.54
C HIS A 253 -4.47 -10.02 -27.81
N LEU A 254 -4.41 -10.07 -26.44
CA LEU A 254 -3.85 -8.97 -25.68
C LEU A 254 -2.36 -8.77 -26.00
N ILE A 255 -1.58 -9.85 -26.06
CA ILE A 255 -0.15 -9.80 -26.41
C ILE A 255 0.06 -9.16 -27.77
N GLN A 256 -0.70 -9.60 -28.79
CA GLN A 256 -0.65 -9.01 -30.14
C GLN A 256 -1.02 -7.51 -30.12
N GLY A 257 -2.00 -7.15 -29.29
CA GLY A 257 -2.39 -5.75 -29.11
C GLY A 257 -1.26 -4.89 -28.55
N VAL A 258 -0.52 -5.40 -27.57
CA VAL A 258 0.67 -4.71 -27.03
C VAL A 258 1.76 -4.59 -28.11
N GLU A 259 2.05 -5.68 -28.85
CA GLU A 259 3.04 -5.67 -29.92
C GLU A 259 2.66 -4.67 -31.02
N PHE A 260 1.40 -4.67 -31.47
CA PHE A 260 0.88 -3.70 -32.44
C PHE A 260 1.06 -2.26 -31.96
N ALA A 261 0.70 -1.96 -30.71
CA ALA A 261 0.84 -0.62 -30.14
C ALA A 261 2.30 -0.14 -30.14
N LEU A 262 3.23 -1.00 -29.73
CA LEU A 262 4.68 -0.70 -29.70
C LEU A 262 5.22 -0.46 -31.11
N GLU A 263 4.86 -1.30 -32.08
CA GLU A 263 5.32 -1.21 -33.48
C GLU A 263 4.81 0.06 -34.19
N HIS A 264 3.61 0.55 -33.77
CA HIS A 264 2.98 1.71 -34.42
C HIS A 264 3.07 3.00 -33.60
N GLY A 265 3.97 3.03 -32.62
CA GLY A 265 4.40 4.27 -32.00
C GLY A 265 3.53 4.75 -30.84
N ALA A 266 2.81 3.89 -30.16
CA ALA A 266 2.14 4.25 -28.92
C ALA A 266 3.15 4.74 -27.87
N HIS A 267 2.82 5.83 -27.16
CA HIS A 267 3.63 6.40 -26.10
C HIS A 267 3.28 5.81 -24.74
N LEU A 268 2.05 5.35 -24.57
CA LEU A 268 1.54 4.64 -23.40
C LEU A 268 0.37 3.73 -23.80
N LEU A 269 -0.01 2.80 -22.92
CA LEU A 269 -1.11 1.87 -23.09
C LEU A 269 -2.20 2.13 -22.05
N SER A 270 -3.47 1.99 -22.47
CA SER A 270 -4.64 1.92 -21.58
C SER A 270 -5.30 0.55 -21.77
N ILE A 271 -5.29 -0.26 -20.72
CA ILE A 271 -5.74 -1.67 -20.75
C ILE A 271 -6.82 -1.84 -19.68
N SER A 272 -8.07 -1.63 -20.09
CA SER A 272 -9.24 -1.70 -19.21
C SER A 272 -9.86 -3.10 -19.17
N LEU A 273 -9.06 -4.13 -19.30
CA LEU A 273 -9.47 -5.53 -19.29
C LEU A 273 -8.59 -6.36 -18.38
N SER A 274 -9.07 -7.55 -18.01
CA SER A 274 -8.35 -8.44 -17.11
C SER A 274 -8.65 -9.91 -17.40
N ASP A 275 -7.62 -10.73 -17.34
CA ASP A 275 -7.71 -12.18 -17.38
C ASP A 275 -8.06 -12.69 -15.98
N VAL A 276 -9.38 -12.77 -15.69
CA VAL A 276 -9.92 -13.05 -14.36
C VAL A 276 -9.59 -14.48 -13.94
N GLY A 277 -9.00 -14.63 -12.76
CA GLY A 277 -8.66 -15.94 -12.18
C GLY A 277 -7.45 -16.63 -12.80
N ALA A 278 -6.80 -16.01 -13.78
CA ALA A 278 -5.58 -16.58 -14.37
C ALA A 278 -4.40 -16.62 -13.41
N GLY A 279 -4.42 -15.81 -12.35
CA GLY A 279 -3.29 -15.66 -11.45
C GLY A 279 -2.06 -15.08 -12.16
N PRO A 280 -0.85 -15.21 -11.58
CA PRO A 280 0.38 -14.78 -12.22
C PRO A 280 0.65 -15.54 -13.52
N CYS A 281 0.75 -14.82 -14.64
CA CYS A 281 1.02 -15.37 -15.95
C CYS A 281 2.40 -14.92 -16.46
N TYR A 282 3.26 -15.88 -16.64
CA TYR A 282 4.66 -15.72 -17.01
C TYR A 282 4.89 -14.88 -18.27
N TYR A 283 4.09 -15.12 -19.32
CA TYR A 283 4.19 -14.41 -20.59
C TYR A 283 3.86 -12.93 -20.46
N TYR A 284 2.87 -12.55 -19.67
CA TYR A 284 2.57 -11.13 -19.44
C TYR A 284 3.74 -10.39 -18.77
N ARG A 285 4.42 -11.04 -17.82
CA ARG A 285 5.61 -10.43 -17.20
C ARG A 285 6.68 -10.07 -18.21
N ASP A 286 6.98 -10.99 -19.16
CA ASP A 286 7.99 -10.75 -20.21
C ASP A 286 7.52 -9.66 -21.19
N VAL A 287 6.23 -9.66 -21.56
CA VAL A 287 5.62 -8.63 -22.44
C VAL A 287 5.75 -7.24 -21.79
N PHE A 288 5.39 -7.09 -20.52
CA PHE A 288 5.48 -5.80 -19.86
C PHE A 288 6.90 -5.39 -19.44
N THR A 289 7.81 -6.36 -19.28
CA THR A 289 9.24 -6.07 -19.21
C THR A 289 9.73 -5.48 -20.54
N THR A 290 9.20 -5.96 -21.67
CA THR A 290 9.49 -5.38 -23.01
C THR A 290 8.94 -3.96 -23.12
N CYS A 291 7.76 -3.67 -22.59
CA CYS A 291 7.22 -2.30 -22.52
C CYS A 291 8.13 -1.38 -21.70
N LEU A 292 8.63 -1.85 -20.55
CA LEU A 292 9.58 -1.12 -19.71
C LEU A 292 10.88 -0.81 -20.47
N ASP A 293 11.44 -1.81 -21.13
CA ASP A 293 12.65 -1.67 -21.96
C ASP A 293 12.42 -0.67 -23.10
N ALA A 294 11.24 -0.68 -23.72
CA ALA A 294 10.85 0.25 -24.78
C ALA A 294 10.51 1.67 -24.28
N GLY A 295 10.39 1.87 -22.97
CA GLY A 295 10.02 3.14 -22.37
C GLY A 295 8.53 3.47 -22.45
N VAL A 296 7.65 2.46 -22.52
CA VAL A 296 6.19 2.59 -22.65
C VAL A 296 5.52 2.11 -21.36
N ALA A 297 4.76 3.00 -20.72
CA ALA A 297 3.94 2.69 -19.54
C ALA A 297 2.58 2.12 -19.94
N ALA A 298 1.99 1.29 -19.09
CA ALA A 298 0.66 0.72 -19.26
C ALA A 298 -0.17 0.93 -17.99
N ALA A 299 -1.25 1.70 -18.09
CA ALA A 299 -2.29 1.73 -17.06
C ALA A 299 -3.19 0.50 -17.24
N VAL A 300 -3.34 -0.31 -16.20
CA VAL A 300 -4.01 -1.61 -16.27
C VAL A 300 -5.03 -1.76 -15.13
N ALA A 301 -6.25 -2.12 -15.46
CA ALA A 301 -7.31 -2.34 -14.48
C ALA A 301 -6.96 -3.49 -13.52
N CYS A 302 -7.11 -3.27 -12.20
CA CYS A 302 -6.75 -4.28 -11.19
C CYS A 302 -7.75 -5.43 -11.10
N GLY A 303 -8.94 -5.29 -11.69
CA GLY A 303 -10.04 -6.25 -11.64
C GLY A 303 -11.23 -5.77 -10.82
N ASN A 304 -12.38 -6.45 -10.95
CA ASN A 304 -13.63 -6.12 -10.26
C ASN A 304 -14.10 -7.24 -9.30
N GLU A 305 -13.16 -7.99 -8.73
CA GLU A 305 -13.39 -9.17 -7.91
C GLU A 305 -13.36 -8.88 -6.40
N GLY A 306 -13.35 -7.60 -5.98
CA GLY A 306 -13.25 -7.20 -4.57
C GLY A 306 -14.36 -7.77 -3.68
N GLN A 307 -15.58 -7.93 -4.19
CA GLN A 307 -16.72 -8.52 -3.48
C GLN A 307 -16.79 -10.05 -3.58
N THR A 308 -15.99 -10.67 -4.44
CA THR A 308 -15.97 -12.12 -4.68
C THR A 308 -14.69 -12.79 -4.16
N GLN A 309 -14.12 -12.27 -3.08
CA GLN A 309 -12.87 -12.76 -2.49
C GLN A 309 -12.91 -14.23 -2.07
N TYR A 310 -14.05 -14.81 -1.79
CA TYR A 310 -14.16 -16.25 -1.54
C TYR A 310 -13.96 -17.12 -2.79
N THR A 311 -14.22 -16.57 -3.99
CA THR A 311 -13.97 -17.25 -5.28
C THR A 311 -12.56 -16.96 -5.78
N TYR A 312 -12.13 -15.70 -5.62
CA TYR A 312 -10.80 -15.20 -5.98
C TYR A 312 -10.12 -14.63 -4.74
N PRO A 313 -9.64 -15.51 -3.83
CA PRO A 313 -9.06 -15.05 -2.57
C PRO A 313 -7.72 -14.36 -2.78
N ILE A 314 -7.35 -13.50 -1.85
CA ILE A 314 -5.97 -13.02 -1.74
C ILE A 314 -5.05 -14.25 -1.56
N PRO A 315 -3.93 -14.36 -2.28
CA PRO A 315 -3.27 -13.30 -3.07
C PRO A 315 -3.61 -13.29 -4.57
N PHE A 316 -4.70 -13.87 -5.00
CA PHE A 316 -5.11 -14.02 -6.42
C PHE A 316 -6.34 -13.16 -6.77
N ASN A 317 -6.65 -12.13 -5.98
CA ASN A 317 -7.78 -11.24 -6.23
C ASN A 317 -7.45 -10.16 -7.28
N ILE A 318 -6.19 -9.76 -7.41
CA ILE A 318 -5.72 -8.89 -8.50
C ILE A 318 -5.55 -9.72 -9.77
N SER A 319 -6.24 -9.33 -10.82
CA SER A 319 -6.23 -10.06 -12.09
C SER A 319 -4.97 -9.78 -12.93
N ALA A 320 -4.62 -10.71 -13.83
CA ALA A 320 -3.57 -10.49 -14.82
C ALA A 320 -4.09 -9.58 -15.95
N PRO A 321 -3.21 -8.72 -16.55
CA PRO A 321 -1.81 -8.51 -16.28
C PRO A 321 -1.50 -7.48 -15.19
N SER A 322 -2.50 -6.94 -14.51
CA SER A 322 -2.32 -5.92 -13.46
C SER A 322 -1.50 -6.41 -12.27
N ASN A 323 -1.48 -7.73 -12.05
CA ASN A 323 -0.65 -8.38 -11.03
C ASN A 323 0.84 -8.52 -11.42
N CYS A 324 1.24 -8.12 -12.64
CA CYS A 324 2.65 -8.22 -13.07
C CYS A 324 3.54 -7.41 -12.13
N PRO A 325 4.63 -8.01 -11.62
CA PRO A 325 5.50 -7.33 -10.69
C PRO A 325 6.44 -6.36 -11.43
N PRO A 326 6.91 -5.30 -10.76
CA PRO A 326 8.00 -4.48 -11.25
C PRO A 326 9.28 -5.31 -11.42
N ALA A 327 10.13 -4.92 -12.36
CA ALA A 327 11.45 -5.54 -12.55
C ALA A 327 12.34 -5.35 -11.32
N TRP A 328 12.15 -4.24 -10.62
CA TRP A 328 12.72 -3.96 -9.32
C TRP A 328 11.74 -3.08 -8.52
N LEU A 329 11.69 -3.25 -7.22
CA LEU A 329 10.89 -2.45 -6.31
C LEU A 329 11.71 -2.23 -5.03
N HIS A 330 11.62 -1.04 -4.45
CA HIS A 330 12.21 -0.77 -3.15
C HIS A 330 11.70 -1.79 -2.11
N PRO A 331 12.57 -2.35 -1.22
CA PRO A 331 12.15 -3.34 -0.22
C PRO A 331 11.00 -2.87 0.68
N ASP A 332 11.01 -1.59 1.07
CA ASP A 332 9.82 -0.94 1.60
C ASP A 332 8.96 -0.44 0.43
N GLN A 333 7.94 -1.19 0.08
CA GLN A 333 7.05 -0.88 -1.04
C GLN A 333 6.24 0.42 -0.86
N ARG A 334 6.33 1.05 0.32
CA ARG A 334 5.71 2.34 0.63
C ARG A 334 6.68 3.51 0.43
N ASN A 335 7.96 3.24 0.16
CA ASN A 335 8.92 4.24 -0.27
C ASN A 335 8.66 4.58 -1.74
N LEU A 336 7.81 5.58 -1.97
CA LEU A 336 7.37 5.97 -3.31
C LEU A 336 8.41 6.81 -4.07
N ILE A 337 9.44 7.33 -3.40
CA ILE A 337 10.47 8.16 -4.06
C ILE A 337 11.45 7.30 -4.84
N GLU A 338 12.01 6.30 -4.20
CA GLU A 338 12.86 5.37 -4.92
C GLU A 338 12.02 4.43 -5.79
N GLY A 339 10.73 4.25 -5.42
CA GLY A 339 9.70 3.60 -6.22
C GLY A 339 10.12 2.23 -6.72
N GLY A 340 9.88 2.00 -8.01
CA GLY A 340 10.21 0.76 -8.68
C GLY A 340 10.47 0.93 -10.17
N LEU A 341 11.06 -0.07 -10.79
CA LEU A 341 11.22 -0.17 -12.24
C LEU A 341 10.04 -0.96 -12.81
N THR A 342 8.95 -0.28 -13.13
CA THR A 342 7.72 -0.91 -13.65
C THR A 342 7.26 -0.23 -14.95
N SER A 343 6.56 -0.98 -15.81
CA SER A 343 5.73 -0.44 -16.86
C SER A 343 4.25 -0.59 -16.55
N VAL A 344 3.88 -1.57 -15.72
CA VAL A 344 2.50 -1.82 -15.30
C VAL A 344 2.14 -0.94 -14.12
N ILE A 345 1.18 -0.06 -14.33
CA ILE A 345 0.56 0.75 -13.30
C ILE A 345 -0.81 0.13 -13.02
N SER A 346 -0.94 -0.56 -11.90
CA SER A 346 -2.16 -1.24 -11.47
C SER A 346 -3.17 -0.24 -10.93
N VAL A 347 -4.37 -0.17 -11.52
CA VAL A 347 -5.36 0.88 -11.24
C VAL A 347 -6.58 0.31 -10.51
N GLY A 348 -6.83 0.81 -9.31
CA GLY A 348 -8.04 0.57 -8.52
C GLY A 348 -9.11 1.64 -8.74
N ALA A 349 -10.31 1.43 -8.17
CA ALA A 349 -11.43 2.32 -8.31
C ALA A 349 -11.85 2.97 -6.98
N THR A 350 -12.14 4.30 -7.05
CA THR A 350 -12.78 5.07 -5.99
C THR A 350 -14.10 5.68 -6.47
N ASP A 351 -14.99 5.99 -5.52
CA ASP A 351 -16.22 6.72 -5.77
C ASP A 351 -16.03 8.26 -5.66
N SER A 352 -17.13 9.01 -5.78
CA SER A 352 -17.12 10.47 -5.69
C SER A 352 -16.74 11.03 -4.32
N ASN A 353 -16.74 10.21 -3.26
CA ASN A 353 -16.35 10.58 -1.90
C ASN A 353 -14.88 10.21 -1.59
N ASP A 354 -14.13 9.71 -2.56
CA ASP A 354 -12.80 9.14 -2.40
C ASP A 354 -12.80 7.82 -1.58
N GLU A 355 -13.93 7.10 -1.53
CA GLU A 355 -14.00 5.78 -0.91
C GLU A 355 -13.63 4.67 -1.90
N HIS A 356 -13.00 3.61 -1.39
CA HIS A 356 -12.72 2.40 -2.18
C HIS A 356 -14.02 1.76 -2.68
N CYS A 357 -14.16 1.58 -3.98
CA CYS A 357 -15.28 0.86 -4.55
C CYS A 357 -15.24 -0.62 -4.17
N GLY A 358 -16.32 -1.14 -3.58
CA GLY A 358 -16.35 -2.52 -3.09
C GLY A 358 -16.08 -3.58 -4.15
N PHE A 359 -16.35 -3.30 -5.41
CA PHE A 359 -16.03 -4.19 -6.54
C PHE A 359 -14.53 -4.19 -6.88
N SER A 360 -13.81 -3.09 -6.66
CA SER A 360 -12.39 -2.99 -7.01
C SER A 360 -11.58 -4.09 -6.32
N SER A 361 -10.82 -4.85 -7.09
CA SER A 361 -9.95 -5.92 -6.58
C SER A 361 -8.92 -5.38 -5.60
N VAL A 362 -8.51 -6.23 -4.65
CA VAL A 362 -7.61 -5.88 -3.55
C VAL A 362 -6.40 -6.81 -3.49
N GLY A 363 -5.23 -6.23 -3.20
CA GLY A 363 -4.00 -6.97 -2.94
C GLY A 363 -3.93 -7.53 -1.50
N PRO A 364 -2.79 -8.09 -1.09
CA PRO A 364 -1.59 -8.21 -1.92
C PRO A 364 -1.68 -9.29 -2.98
N THR A 365 -0.76 -9.27 -3.95
CA THR A 365 -0.56 -10.38 -4.89
C THR A 365 0.80 -11.05 -4.69
N THR A 366 1.01 -12.23 -5.28
CA THR A 366 2.26 -12.99 -5.15
C THR A 366 2.72 -13.56 -6.49
N TRP A 367 4.04 -13.68 -6.64
CA TRP A 367 4.69 -14.39 -7.74
C TRP A 367 5.55 -15.56 -7.23
N ALA A 368 5.27 -16.04 -6.01
CA ALA A 368 5.98 -17.14 -5.38
C ALA A 368 5.20 -18.47 -5.43
N ALA A 369 3.93 -18.45 -5.85
CA ALA A 369 3.07 -19.62 -5.90
C ALA A 369 2.16 -19.61 -7.13
N GLY A 370 1.78 -20.79 -7.59
CA GLY A 370 0.87 -20.97 -8.71
C GLY A 370 1.46 -21.81 -9.84
N PRO A 371 0.62 -22.39 -10.68
CA PRO A 371 1.06 -23.29 -11.74
C PRO A 371 1.81 -22.59 -12.88
N ASN A 372 1.60 -21.29 -13.05
CA ASN A 372 2.09 -20.53 -14.19
C ASN A 372 3.19 -19.52 -13.85
N VAL A 373 3.76 -19.56 -12.63
CA VAL A 373 4.86 -18.64 -12.20
C VAL A 373 6.27 -19.17 -12.55
N GLY A 374 6.39 -20.42 -13.00
CA GLY A 374 7.69 -21.02 -13.33
C GLY A 374 8.60 -21.12 -12.10
N ASN A 375 9.84 -20.62 -12.22
CA ASN A 375 10.82 -20.64 -11.13
C ASN A 375 10.87 -19.32 -10.34
N TYR A 376 9.93 -18.40 -10.52
CA TYR A 376 9.87 -17.18 -9.76
C TYR A 376 9.47 -17.46 -8.31
N ASN A 377 10.10 -16.75 -7.41
CA ASN A 377 9.77 -16.73 -5.99
C ASN A 377 9.77 -15.28 -5.51
N ASP A 378 9.09 -14.42 -6.28
CA ASP A 378 9.04 -12.99 -6.00
C ASP A 378 7.79 -12.67 -5.19
N TYR A 379 7.96 -11.77 -4.24
CA TYR A 379 6.86 -11.28 -3.39
C TYR A 379 6.07 -12.44 -2.74
N PRO A 380 6.73 -13.32 -1.97
CA PRO A 380 6.03 -14.38 -1.26
C PRO A 380 4.98 -13.78 -0.34
N TYR A 381 3.82 -14.45 -0.28
CA TYR A 381 2.73 -14.05 0.58
C TYR A 381 2.30 -15.21 1.47
N GLU A 382 2.31 -14.95 2.78
CA GLU A 382 1.65 -15.78 3.77
C GLU A 382 0.83 -14.87 4.69
N ASN A 383 -0.44 -15.18 4.82
CA ASN A 383 -1.36 -14.34 5.59
C ASN A 383 -0.91 -14.24 7.05
N GLY A 384 -0.58 -13.03 7.48
CA GLY A 384 -0.09 -12.75 8.83
C GLY A 384 1.44 -12.85 9.00
N ASP A 385 2.21 -13.22 7.96
CA ASP A 385 3.67 -13.20 8.01
C ASP A 385 4.20 -11.87 7.45
N VAL A 386 4.79 -11.06 8.32
CA VAL A 386 5.40 -9.76 7.96
C VAL A 386 6.60 -9.89 7.03
N ASN A 387 7.27 -11.05 7.01
CA ASN A 387 8.39 -11.32 6.11
C ASN A 387 7.94 -11.79 4.73
N GLN A 388 6.65 -12.08 4.57
CA GLN A 388 6.03 -12.51 3.34
C GLN A 388 4.76 -11.67 3.03
N PRO A 389 4.90 -10.33 2.90
CA PRO A 389 3.74 -9.44 2.78
C PRO A 389 3.08 -9.48 1.40
N GLY A 390 3.70 -10.13 0.42
CA GLY A 390 3.28 -10.06 -0.98
C GLY A 390 3.64 -8.72 -1.64
N LEU A 391 3.13 -8.51 -2.85
CA LEU A 391 3.25 -7.26 -3.60
C LEU A 391 2.01 -6.41 -3.36
N ILE A 392 2.20 -5.16 -2.92
CA ILE A 392 1.09 -4.20 -2.78
C ILE A 392 0.51 -3.87 -4.16
N ARG A 393 -0.80 -4.09 -4.31
CA ARG A 393 -1.61 -3.74 -5.47
C ARG A 393 -3.01 -3.32 -5.00
N PRO A 394 -3.69 -2.35 -5.71
CA PRO A 394 -3.21 -1.60 -6.87
C PRO A 394 -2.08 -0.62 -6.53
N ASP A 395 -1.45 0.03 -7.54
CA ASP A 395 -0.46 1.09 -7.33
C ASP A 395 -1.14 2.42 -7.02
N ILE A 396 -2.19 2.73 -7.76
CA ILE A 396 -2.96 3.97 -7.70
C ILE A 396 -4.45 3.68 -7.86
N SER A 397 -5.32 4.59 -7.46
CA SER A 397 -6.76 4.53 -7.77
C SER A 397 -7.25 5.77 -8.48
N ALA A 398 -8.38 5.64 -9.18
CA ALA A 398 -9.03 6.75 -9.85
C ALA A 398 -10.57 6.59 -9.78
N PRO A 399 -11.35 7.61 -10.16
CA PRO A 399 -12.82 7.51 -10.24
C PRO A 399 -13.28 6.34 -11.11
N GLY A 400 -14.10 5.43 -10.55
CA GLY A 400 -14.57 4.23 -11.22
C GLY A 400 -16.04 3.89 -10.99
N ALA A 401 -16.78 4.68 -10.20
CA ALA A 401 -18.20 4.44 -9.92
C ALA A 401 -19.09 5.52 -10.55
N ASN A 402 -20.18 5.11 -11.22
CA ASN A 402 -21.13 5.99 -11.92
C ASN A 402 -20.42 6.96 -12.89
N ILE A 403 -19.56 6.44 -13.73
CA ILE A 403 -18.75 7.21 -14.68
C ILE A 403 -19.52 7.39 -15.97
N THR A 404 -19.83 8.65 -16.31
CA THR A 404 -20.46 9.03 -17.57
C THR A 404 -19.44 9.09 -18.68
N SER A 405 -19.68 8.40 -19.80
CA SER A 405 -18.89 8.46 -21.03
C SER A 405 -19.70 8.07 -22.26
N LEU A 406 -19.04 7.86 -23.38
CA LEU A 406 -19.66 7.69 -24.68
C LEU A 406 -20.45 6.40 -24.79
N ASN A 407 -21.59 6.47 -25.49
CA ASN A 407 -22.41 5.31 -25.83
C ASN A 407 -22.12 4.86 -27.27
N TYR A 408 -21.59 3.64 -27.44
CA TYR A 408 -21.21 3.09 -28.75
C TYR A 408 -22.34 2.93 -29.73
N GLN A 409 -23.60 2.78 -29.26
CA GLN A 409 -24.78 2.61 -30.10
C GLN A 409 -25.23 3.90 -30.79
N THR A 410 -24.62 5.02 -30.45
CA THR A 410 -24.99 6.34 -30.99
C THR A 410 -23.72 7.13 -31.31
N THR A 411 -23.88 8.21 -32.06
CA THR A 411 -22.78 9.10 -32.40
C THR A 411 -22.68 10.34 -31.50
N ASN A 412 -23.56 10.49 -30.50
CA ASN A 412 -23.65 11.73 -29.72
C ASN A 412 -24.26 11.58 -28.31
N ASN A 413 -24.52 10.37 -27.84
CA ASN A 413 -25.06 10.13 -26.49
C ASN A 413 -24.05 9.53 -25.56
N TYR A 414 -24.42 9.53 -24.29
CA TYR A 414 -23.61 9.06 -23.18
C TYR A 414 -24.32 7.94 -22.42
N ILE A 415 -23.54 7.18 -21.66
CA ILE A 415 -24.00 6.10 -20.78
C ILE A 415 -23.14 6.09 -19.52
N GLU A 416 -23.65 5.59 -18.40
CA GLU A 416 -22.90 5.42 -17.15
C GLU A 416 -22.46 3.96 -16.97
N MET A 417 -21.19 3.76 -16.56
CA MET A 417 -20.65 2.45 -16.18
C MET A 417 -19.88 2.55 -14.88
N ASP A 418 -19.77 1.41 -14.18
CA ASP A 418 -18.94 1.21 -12.98
C ASP A 418 -17.83 0.20 -13.30
N GLY A 419 -16.62 0.42 -12.81
CA GLY A 419 -15.53 -0.55 -12.97
C GLY A 419 -14.15 0.06 -12.75
N THR A 420 -13.15 -0.75 -12.43
CA THR A 420 -11.74 -0.37 -12.53
C THR A 420 -11.36 -0.07 -13.99
N SER A 421 -12.14 -0.60 -14.93
CA SER A 421 -12.09 -0.27 -16.36
C SER A 421 -12.32 1.21 -16.64
N MET A 422 -13.13 1.91 -15.83
CA MET A 422 -13.40 3.36 -15.95
C MET A 422 -12.34 4.20 -15.24
N ALA A 423 -11.73 3.65 -14.21
CA ALA A 423 -10.63 4.27 -13.49
C ALA A 423 -9.31 4.30 -14.31
N THR A 424 -9.08 3.24 -15.06
CA THR A 424 -7.84 3.06 -15.86
C THR A 424 -7.62 4.17 -16.90
N PRO A 425 -8.58 4.54 -17.74
CA PRO A 425 -8.40 5.65 -18.69
C PRO A 425 -8.27 7.01 -18.01
N CYS A 426 -8.78 7.19 -16.79
CA CYS A 426 -8.48 8.40 -16.01
C CYS A 426 -6.99 8.51 -15.72
N VAL A 427 -6.35 7.41 -15.29
CA VAL A 427 -4.90 7.37 -15.05
C VAL A 427 -4.13 7.56 -16.37
N ALA A 428 -4.49 6.82 -17.44
CA ALA A 428 -3.85 6.95 -18.74
C ALA A 428 -3.92 8.39 -19.29
N GLY A 429 -5.04 9.08 -19.08
CA GLY A 429 -5.20 10.48 -19.45
C GLY A 429 -4.24 11.41 -18.69
N VAL A 430 -4.04 11.19 -17.39
CA VAL A 430 -3.07 11.97 -16.60
C VAL A 430 -1.63 11.70 -17.08
N LEU A 431 -1.29 10.43 -17.35
CA LEU A 431 0.03 10.07 -17.91
C LEU A 431 0.27 10.76 -19.26
N ALA A 432 -0.78 10.88 -20.10
CA ALA A 432 -0.66 11.58 -21.39
C ALA A 432 -0.40 13.09 -21.19
N MET A 433 -1.03 13.74 -20.22
CA MET A 433 -0.74 15.14 -19.92
C MET A 433 0.69 15.34 -19.38
N LEU A 434 1.19 14.40 -18.56
CA LEU A 434 2.58 14.41 -18.08
C LEU A 434 3.57 14.23 -19.24
N LEU A 435 3.28 13.35 -20.20
CA LEU A 435 4.11 13.14 -21.38
C LEU A 435 4.07 14.31 -22.37
N GLU A 436 2.97 15.05 -22.48
CA GLU A 436 2.95 16.32 -23.21
C GLU A 436 3.86 17.35 -22.54
N ALA A 437 3.83 17.44 -21.19
CA ALA A 437 4.63 18.38 -20.43
C ALA A 437 6.13 18.00 -20.43
N ASN A 438 6.46 16.73 -20.37
CA ASN A 438 7.82 16.20 -20.48
C ASN A 438 7.82 14.85 -21.21
N PRO A 439 8.13 14.83 -22.53
CA PRO A 439 8.13 13.60 -23.33
C PRO A 439 9.17 12.55 -22.91
N ASP A 440 10.21 12.95 -22.18
CA ASP A 440 11.34 12.09 -21.81
C ASP A 440 11.04 11.26 -20.54
N LEU A 441 9.92 11.47 -19.85
CA LEU A 441 9.55 10.71 -18.66
C LEU A 441 9.52 9.21 -18.93
N THR A 442 10.25 8.46 -18.13
CA THR A 442 10.27 7.01 -18.15
C THR A 442 8.99 6.44 -17.49
N PRO A 443 8.64 5.16 -17.72
CA PRO A 443 7.53 4.51 -17.05
C PRO A 443 7.65 4.55 -15.51
N ALA A 444 8.86 4.38 -14.97
CA ALA A 444 9.13 4.44 -13.55
C ALA A 444 8.92 5.86 -12.95
N GLU A 445 9.35 6.90 -13.68
CA GLU A 445 9.10 8.29 -13.26
C GLU A 445 7.61 8.64 -13.33
N LEU A 446 6.90 8.20 -14.36
CA LEU A 446 5.46 8.38 -14.48
C LEU A 446 4.73 7.75 -13.29
N ASP A 447 5.05 6.51 -12.95
CA ASP A 447 4.50 5.79 -11.80
C ASP A 447 4.79 6.51 -10.48
N SER A 448 6.06 6.87 -10.25
CA SER A 448 6.48 7.58 -9.04
C SER A 448 5.79 8.95 -8.89
N ILE A 449 5.67 9.73 -9.96
CA ILE A 449 5.03 11.03 -9.92
C ILE A 449 3.57 10.91 -9.49
N ILE A 450 2.79 10.00 -10.12
CA ILE A 450 1.36 9.89 -9.81
C ILE A 450 1.11 9.29 -8.41
N GLU A 451 1.97 8.38 -7.96
CA GLU A 451 1.86 7.82 -6.61
C GLU A 451 2.20 8.85 -5.53
N LEU A 452 3.31 9.59 -5.71
CA LEU A 452 3.77 10.61 -4.76
C LEU A 452 2.79 11.77 -4.62
N THR A 453 2.13 12.13 -5.73
CA THR A 453 1.21 13.28 -5.79
C THR A 453 -0.26 12.91 -5.63
N SER A 454 -0.54 11.63 -5.40
CA SER A 454 -1.90 11.15 -5.20
C SER A 454 -2.54 11.77 -3.96
N LYS A 455 -3.85 12.03 -4.05
CA LYS A 455 -4.64 12.38 -2.87
C LYS A 455 -4.84 11.13 -2.03
N ARG A 456 -4.31 11.12 -0.82
CA ARG A 456 -4.46 10.01 0.10
C ARG A 456 -5.92 9.76 0.44
N VAL A 457 -6.33 8.51 0.44
CA VAL A 457 -7.67 8.05 0.81
C VAL A 457 -7.60 7.51 2.22
N GLY A 458 -8.29 8.16 3.16
CA GLY A 458 -8.37 7.74 4.56
C GLY A 458 -7.06 7.88 5.34
N ASN A 459 -6.21 8.86 5.06
CA ASN A 459 -4.90 9.10 5.74
C ASN A 459 -3.94 7.89 5.79
N THR A 460 -4.11 6.92 4.89
CA THR A 460 -3.27 5.72 4.87
C THR A 460 -2.07 5.88 3.93
N MET A 461 -0.95 5.23 4.26
CA MET A 461 0.14 5.01 3.31
C MET A 461 -0.33 4.12 2.15
N LYS A 462 0.51 3.91 1.10
CA LYS A 462 0.24 2.95 0.03
C LYS A 462 -0.23 1.62 0.62
N ASN A 463 -1.36 1.12 0.16
CA ASN A 463 -2.03 -0.05 0.72
C ASN A 463 -2.72 -0.89 -0.35
N ASN A 464 -3.15 -2.08 0.03
CA ASN A 464 -3.72 -3.08 -0.87
C ASN A 464 -5.15 -2.80 -1.37
N ARG A 465 -5.76 -1.67 -1.03
CA ARG A 465 -7.14 -1.32 -1.45
C ARG A 465 -7.17 -0.19 -2.48
N VAL A 466 -6.39 0.86 -2.24
CA VAL A 466 -6.43 2.08 -3.07
C VAL A 466 -5.04 2.46 -3.58
N GLY A 467 -4.03 1.63 -3.35
CA GLY A 467 -2.66 1.96 -3.69
C GLY A 467 -2.16 3.16 -2.89
N ALA A 468 -1.45 4.06 -3.56
CA ALA A 468 -0.98 5.31 -2.98
C ALA A 468 -2.11 6.32 -2.69
N GLY A 469 -3.28 6.14 -3.32
CA GLY A 469 -4.44 7.00 -3.14
C GLY A 469 -5.15 7.29 -4.47
N ARG A 470 -6.02 8.32 -4.49
CA ARG A 470 -6.67 8.79 -5.73
C ARG A 470 -5.75 9.71 -6.50
N ILE A 471 -5.63 9.47 -7.82
CA ILE A 471 -4.83 10.30 -8.72
C ILE A 471 -5.28 11.77 -8.71
N ASP A 472 -4.32 12.70 -8.77
CA ASP A 472 -4.56 14.14 -8.88
C ASP A 472 -3.71 14.73 -10.02
N ALA A 473 -4.36 15.11 -11.10
CA ALA A 473 -3.69 15.59 -12.31
C ALA A 473 -2.92 16.89 -12.09
N LEU A 474 -3.50 17.83 -11.31
CA LEU A 474 -2.84 19.09 -11.04
C LEU A 474 -1.62 18.92 -10.15
N ALA A 475 -1.73 18.08 -9.12
CA ALA A 475 -0.59 17.78 -8.27
C ALA A 475 0.54 17.09 -9.06
N ALA A 476 0.20 16.16 -9.96
CA ALA A 476 1.16 15.48 -10.81
C ALA A 476 1.90 16.44 -11.77
N ILE A 477 1.20 17.36 -12.42
CA ILE A 477 1.82 18.39 -13.29
C ILE A 477 2.66 19.36 -12.48
N ASN A 478 2.18 19.80 -11.32
CA ASN A 478 2.96 20.67 -10.45
C ASN A 478 4.30 20.06 -10.05
N ALA A 479 4.32 18.76 -9.83
CA ALA A 479 5.53 18.02 -9.48
C ALA A 479 6.64 18.10 -10.55
N LEU A 480 6.29 18.29 -11.80
CA LEU A 480 7.29 18.47 -12.88
C LEU A 480 7.97 19.84 -12.83
N PHE A 481 7.27 20.90 -12.38
CA PHE A 481 7.71 22.29 -12.50
C PHE A 481 8.11 22.90 -11.15
N HIS A 482 7.66 22.34 -10.04
CA HIS A 482 7.93 22.85 -8.71
C HIS A 482 8.73 21.82 -7.89
N HIS A 483 10.03 22.02 -7.86
CA HIS A 483 10.91 21.17 -7.07
C HIS A 483 10.63 21.32 -5.59
N GLY A 484 10.58 20.19 -4.89
CA GLY A 484 10.49 20.16 -3.43
C GLY A 484 11.74 20.70 -2.71
N PRO A 485 11.73 20.67 -1.38
CA PRO A 485 12.95 20.88 -0.59
C PRO A 485 14.02 19.85 -1.01
N THR A 486 15.30 20.23 -0.93
CA THR A 486 16.42 19.35 -1.26
C THR A 486 17.38 19.23 -0.08
N ASP A 487 18.33 18.30 -0.19
CA ASP A 487 19.44 18.14 0.75
C ASP A 487 18.96 17.95 2.20
N LEU A 488 17.83 17.26 2.40
CA LEU A 488 17.41 16.91 3.75
C LEU A 488 18.47 16.07 4.40
N THR A 489 18.91 16.53 5.57
CA THR A 489 19.84 15.84 6.48
C THR A 489 19.20 15.65 7.83
N ALA A 490 19.62 14.60 8.55
CA ALA A 490 19.18 14.32 9.90
C ALA A 490 20.41 14.03 10.78
N GLU A 491 20.51 14.74 11.90
CA GLU A 491 21.49 14.47 12.95
C GLU A 491 20.73 13.91 14.16
N PHE A 492 21.15 12.75 14.65
CA PHE A 492 20.54 12.05 15.79
C PHE A 492 21.51 11.96 16.97
N ASP A 493 21.10 12.44 18.13
CA ASP A 493 21.92 12.44 19.34
C ASP A 493 21.56 11.32 20.35
N GLY A 494 20.67 10.40 19.95
CA GLY A 494 20.15 9.33 20.81
C GLY A 494 18.72 9.59 21.33
N GLU A 495 18.27 10.84 21.37
CA GLU A 495 16.92 11.23 21.78
C GLU A 495 16.22 12.13 20.74
N GLN A 496 16.96 13.07 20.13
CA GLN A 496 16.45 14.07 19.23
C GLN A 496 16.98 13.88 17.82
N VAL A 497 16.12 14.05 16.83
CA VAL A 497 16.46 14.10 15.41
C VAL A 497 16.37 15.54 14.94
N ASN A 498 17.51 16.14 14.61
CA ASN A 498 17.59 17.49 14.07
C ASN A 498 17.61 17.41 12.54
N LEU A 499 16.50 17.82 11.91
CA LEU A 499 16.31 17.84 10.47
C LEU A 499 16.70 19.22 9.92
N ASN A 500 17.47 19.25 8.81
CA ASN A 500 17.80 20.44 8.05
C ASN A 500 17.61 20.16 6.55
N TRP A 501 17.10 21.14 5.80
CA TRP A 501 16.91 21.03 4.35
C TRP A 501 17.19 22.34 3.63
N THR A 502 17.44 22.25 2.33
CA THR A 502 17.53 23.41 1.44
C THR A 502 16.12 23.86 1.05
N ALA A 503 15.86 25.16 1.13
CA ALA A 503 14.56 25.73 0.82
C ALA A 503 14.13 25.45 -0.63
N ALA A 504 12.87 25.03 -0.80
CA ALA A 504 12.25 24.97 -2.13
C ALA A 504 11.98 26.39 -2.66
N PRO A 505 12.18 26.65 -3.96
CA PRO A 505 11.73 27.88 -4.58
C PRO A 505 10.22 28.08 -4.35
N GLU A 506 9.82 29.33 -4.09
CA GLU A 506 8.40 29.70 -3.89
C GLU A 506 7.68 29.06 -2.69
N ALA A 507 8.39 28.36 -1.81
CA ALA A 507 7.82 27.80 -0.61
C ALA A 507 7.30 28.88 0.34
N VAL A 508 6.06 28.75 0.77
CA VAL A 508 5.43 29.58 1.79
C VAL A 508 5.64 28.98 3.17
N SER A 509 5.57 27.65 3.25
CA SER A 509 5.80 26.89 4.47
C SER A 509 6.21 25.45 4.14
N TYR A 510 6.60 24.69 5.17
CA TYR A 510 7.00 23.31 5.05
C TYR A 510 6.16 22.42 5.95
N GLU A 511 6.02 21.16 5.53
CA GLU A 511 5.45 20.08 6.31
C GLU A 511 6.49 19.00 6.47
N VAL A 512 6.65 18.46 7.68
CA VAL A 512 7.59 17.37 7.98
C VAL A 512 6.82 16.08 8.23
N TYR A 513 7.32 15.03 7.67
CA TYR A 513 6.74 13.70 7.76
C TYR A 513 7.74 12.72 8.36
N ARG A 514 7.25 11.83 9.22
CA ARG A 514 7.94 10.67 9.76
C ARG A 514 7.11 9.41 9.46
N ASP A 515 7.72 8.42 8.81
CA ASP A 515 7.07 7.16 8.40
C ASP A 515 5.76 7.37 7.63
N GLY A 516 5.74 8.45 6.80
CA GLY A 516 4.57 8.85 6.03
C GLY A 516 3.50 9.63 6.80
N LEU A 517 3.63 9.78 8.12
CA LEU A 517 2.75 10.61 8.94
C LEU A 517 3.29 12.03 9.03
N ARG A 518 2.41 13.03 8.86
CA ARG A 518 2.76 14.43 9.04
C ARG A 518 2.90 14.74 10.54
N ILE A 519 4.14 15.07 10.96
CA ILE A 519 4.45 15.39 12.35
C ILE A 519 4.60 16.90 12.61
N ALA A 520 4.71 17.71 11.55
CA ALA A 520 4.71 19.17 11.66
C ALA A 520 4.16 19.81 10.39
N ASN A 521 3.56 21.00 10.52
CA ASN A 521 3.04 21.78 9.40
C ASN A 521 3.29 23.28 9.63
N ASN A 522 3.04 24.08 8.58
CA ASN A 522 3.18 25.55 8.60
C ASN A 522 4.54 26.04 9.10
N LEU A 523 5.61 25.25 8.92
CA LEU A 523 6.96 25.68 9.27
C LEU A 523 7.47 26.71 8.26
N THR A 524 8.00 27.81 8.74
CA THR A 524 8.61 28.86 7.89
C THR A 524 10.13 28.77 7.86
N ASN A 525 10.71 27.93 8.72
CA ASN A 525 12.14 27.64 8.77
C ASN A 525 12.44 26.37 7.99
N THR A 526 13.71 26.19 7.63
CA THR A 526 14.22 24.98 6.96
C THR A 526 14.84 23.98 7.95
N THR A 527 14.36 23.97 9.18
CA THR A 527 14.82 23.09 10.26
C THR A 527 13.64 22.62 11.11
N TYR A 528 13.76 21.41 11.63
CA TYR A 528 12.79 20.86 12.59
C TYR A 528 13.49 19.88 13.52
N THR A 529 13.08 19.82 14.77
CA THR A 529 13.59 18.84 15.76
C THR A 529 12.44 17.92 16.17
N ASP A 530 12.63 16.62 15.98
CA ASP A 530 11.72 15.56 16.42
C ASP A 530 12.32 14.80 17.60
N HIS A 531 11.49 14.17 18.42
CA HIS A 531 11.89 13.38 19.58
C HIS A 531 11.49 11.92 19.40
N LEU A 532 12.45 11.01 19.47
CA LEU A 532 12.20 9.58 19.40
C LEU A 532 12.17 8.96 20.80
N ASN A 533 11.01 8.51 21.23
CA ASN A 533 10.83 7.86 22.53
C ASN A 533 11.16 6.37 22.51
N TYR A 534 11.02 5.72 21.37
CA TYR A 534 11.13 4.26 21.23
C TYR A 534 12.22 3.87 20.25
N ALA A 535 12.74 2.64 20.42
CA ALA A 535 13.62 2.01 19.44
C ALA A 535 12.85 1.72 18.15
N GLY A 536 13.52 1.86 17.02
CA GLY A 536 12.93 1.65 15.69
C GLY A 536 13.69 2.37 14.59
N SER A 537 13.30 2.10 13.37
CA SER A 537 13.81 2.81 12.19
C SER A 537 12.76 3.81 11.72
N TYR A 538 13.14 5.06 11.59
CA TYR A 538 12.26 6.19 11.30
C TYR A 538 12.70 6.89 10.04
N THR A 539 11.81 7.03 9.08
CA THR A 539 12.11 7.66 7.79
C THR A 539 11.44 9.01 7.69
N TYR A 540 12.22 10.05 7.41
CA TYR A 540 11.78 11.43 7.31
C TYR A 540 11.83 11.95 5.88
N TYR A 541 10.86 12.78 5.55
CA TYR A 541 10.88 13.64 4.38
C TYR A 541 10.13 14.96 4.67
N VAL A 542 10.36 15.96 3.82
CA VAL A 542 9.78 17.29 3.94
C VAL A 542 9.12 17.67 2.62
N THR A 543 7.92 18.24 2.67
CA THR A 543 7.27 18.89 1.53
C THR A 543 7.17 20.39 1.74
N ALA A 544 7.09 21.16 0.67
CA ALA A 544 6.80 22.59 0.72
C ALA A 544 5.34 22.86 0.33
N GLN A 545 4.69 23.76 1.06
CA GLN A 545 3.47 24.41 0.61
C GLN A 545 3.87 25.59 -0.25
N LEU A 546 3.36 25.64 -1.48
CA LEU A 546 3.64 26.68 -2.45
C LEU A 546 2.50 27.70 -2.49
N ASN A 547 2.70 28.81 -3.17
CA ASN A 547 1.63 29.77 -3.43
C ASN A 547 0.46 29.07 -4.15
N ASN A 548 -0.79 29.37 -3.77
CA ASN A 548 -2.04 28.80 -4.28
C ASN A 548 -2.42 27.40 -3.75
N ASP A 549 -2.07 27.09 -2.51
CA ASP A 549 -2.42 25.81 -1.84
C ASP A 549 -1.84 24.54 -2.51
N MET A 550 -0.78 24.70 -3.29
CA MET A 550 -0.07 23.58 -3.91
C MET A 550 0.99 23.01 -2.98
N THR A 551 1.12 21.68 -2.98
CA THR A 551 2.18 20.95 -2.27
C THR A 551 3.24 20.50 -3.25
N SER A 552 4.52 20.68 -2.93
CA SER A 552 5.65 20.23 -3.74
C SER A 552 5.84 18.72 -3.68
N LEU A 553 6.69 18.18 -4.55
CA LEU A 553 7.30 16.86 -4.31
C LEU A 553 8.02 16.86 -2.96
N PRO A 554 8.13 15.71 -2.30
CA PRO A 554 8.93 15.55 -1.10
C PRO A 554 10.44 15.77 -1.39
N SER A 555 11.19 16.10 -0.34
CA SER A 555 12.66 16.05 -0.33
C SER A 555 13.18 14.62 -0.55
N ASN A 556 14.50 14.47 -0.62
CA ASN A 556 15.11 13.17 -0.36
C ASN A 556 14.69 12.65 1.02
N TYR A 557 14.72 11.32 1.18
CA TYR A 557 14.46 10.65 2.46
C TYR A 557 15.74 10.52 3.27
N VAL A 558 15.59 10.59 4.57
CA VAL A 558 16.65 10.25 5.53
C VAL A 558 16.09 9.29 6.57
N THR A 559 16.84 8.23 6.87
CA THR A 559 16.43 7.23 7.85
C THR A 559 17.34 7.27 9.05
N ILE A 560 16.74 7.31 10.24
CA ILE A 560 17.42 7.25 11.53
C ILE A 560 16.99 5.96 12.22
N THR A 561 17.96 5.25 12.79
CA THR A 561 17.68 4.08 13.63
C THR A 561 18.03 4.41 15.08
N LYS A 562 17.02 4.27 15.94
CA LYS A 562 17.21 4.28 17.39
C LYS A 562 17.32 2.84 17.87
N GLU A 563 18.47 2.51 18.44
CA GLU A 563 18.76 1.15 18.92
C GLU A 563 17.91 0.77 20.13
N VAL A 564 17.70 -0.53 20.31
CA VAL A 564 17.04 -1.06 21.50
C VAL A 564 18.00 -0.95 22.68
N GLU A 565 17.58 -0.26 23.72
CA GLU A 565 18.27 -0.17 24.98
C GLU A 565 17.54 -1.01 26.02
N ILE A 566 18.24 -1.93 26.67
CA ILE A 566 17.74 -2.74 27.76
C ILE A 566 18.62 -2.49 28.95
N GLU A 567 18.06 -1.86 29.98
CA GLU A 567 18.73 -1.68 31.24
C GLU A 567 18.42 -2.85 32.18
N ALA A 568 19.46 -3.43 32.78
CA ALA A 568 19.34 -4.48 33.78
C ALA A 568 20.07 -4.02 35.05
N GLU A 569 19.31 -3.67 36.10
CA GLU A 569 19.84 -3.20 37.39
C GLU A 569 19.71 -4.30 38.47
N ILE A 570 20.83 -4.66 39.08
CA ILE A 570 20.83 -5.60 40.18
C ILE A 570 20.39 -4.87 41.45
N ILE A 571 19.27 -5.32 42.04
CA ILE A 571 18.74 -4.76 43.28
C ILE A 571 19.10 -5.65 44.45
N ASN A 572 19.97 -5.13 45.36
CA ASN A 572 20.42 -5.77 46.58
C ASN A 572 20.98 -7.21 46.42
N ASN A 573 21.46 -7.54 45.20
CA ASN A 573 21.93 -8.86 44.81
C ASN A 573 20.89 -9.99 44.91
N THR A 574 19.59 -9.67 45.08
CA THR A 574 18.53 -10.64 45.23
C THR A 574 17.60 -10.70 44.05
N ARG A 575 17.56 -9.68 43.19
CA ARG A 575 16.72 -9.59 42.02
C ARG A 575 17.33 -8.64 40.99
N VAL A 576 16.87 -8.76 39.74
CA VAL A 576 17.25 -7.84 38.65
C VAL A 576 15.98 -7.11 38.16
N SER A 577 16.06 -5.79 38.11
CA SER A 577 15.06 -4.92 37.52
C SER A 577 15.44 -4.64 36.07
N LEU A 578 14.52 -4.89 35.16
CA LEU A 578 14.68 -4.65 33.74
C LEU A 578 13.82 -3.49 33.31
N SER A 579 14.33 -2.62 32.45
CA SER A 579 13.60 -1.61 31.71
C SER A 579 14.11 -1.54 30.27
N TRP A 580 13.25 -1.20 29.33
CA TRP A 580 13.63 -1.11 27.92
C TRP A 580 12.83 -0.05 27.17
N ASN A 581 13.34 0.34 25.99
CA ASN A 581 12.73 1.34 25.13
C ASN A 581 12.01 0.75 23.90
N LEU A 582 11.75 -0.57 23.86
CA LEU A 582 10.91 -1.16 22.82
C LEU A 582 9.47 -0.64 22.95
N PRO A 583 8.81 -0.32 21.83
CA PRO A 583 7.44 0.15 21.89
C PRO A 583 6.49 -0.93 22.44
N SER A 584 5.62 -0.54 23.37
CA SER A 584 4.56 -1.41 23.92
C SER A 584 3.34 -1.55 23.04
N GLY A 585 3.44 -1.25 21.75
CA GLY A 585 2.31 -1.18 20.84
C GLY A 585 1.90 0.26 20.51
N ILE A 586 0.72 0.40 19.86
CA ILE A 586 0.13 1.71 19.57
C ILE A 586 -0.55 2.21 20.83
N TYR A 587 -0.27 3.45 21.23
CA TYR A 587 -1.02 4.17 22.25
C TYR A 587 -1.54 5.48 21.69
N ASP A 588 -2.79 5.82 21.98
CA ASP A 588 -3.38 7.12 21.70
C ASP A 588 -4.36 7.54 22.78
N GLY A 589 -4.00 8.58 23.51
CA GLY A 589 -4.86 9.30 24.44
C GLY A 589 -5.36 10.61 23.85
N PHE A 590 -5.20 10.83 22.53
CA PHE A 590 -5.64 12.03 21.79
C PHE A 590 -5.07 13.36 22.29
N GLU A 591 -4.01 13.32 23.10
CA GLU A 591 -3.41 14.51 23.74
C GLU A 591 -2.68 15.44 22.75
N SER A 592 -2.46 15.00 21.51
CA SER A 592 -2.03 15.86 20.40
C SER A 592 -3.11 16.90 19.99
N GLY A 593 -4.37 16.66 20.35
CA GLY A 593 -5.51 17.50 19.95
C GLY A 593 -5.97 17.23 18.50
N ASP A 594 -5.47 16.16 17.88
CA ASP A 594 -5.81 15.76 16.51
C ASP A 594 -5.73 14.21 16.35
N PHE A 595 -5.97 13.72 15.13
CA PHE A 595 -5.89 12.30 14.78
C PHE A 595 -4.58 11.92 14.05
N TYR A 596 -3.53 12.75 14.12
CA TYR A 596 -2.31 12.53 13.34
C TYR A 596 -1.24 11.71 14.07
N GLN A 597 -1.38 11.49 15.38
CA GLN A 597 -0.42 10.71 16.16
C GLN A 597 -0.34 9.25 15.70
N ASN A 598 -1.48 8.69 15.27
CA ASN A 598 -1.61 7.36 14.70
C ASN A 598 -2.40 7.41 13.39
N MET A 599 -2.40 6.31 12.63
CA MET A 599 -3.06 6.24 11.32
C MET A 599 -4.59 6.08 11.43
N TRP A 600 -5.27 7.05 12.04
CA TRP A 600 -6.70 7.04 12.16
C TRP A 600 -7.41 7.31 10.84
N ILE A 601 -8.39 6.48 10.53
CA ILE A 601 -9.29 6.65 9.39
C ILE A 601 -10.60 7.19 9.92
N ASN A 602 -10.88 8.46 9.68
CA ASN A 602 -12.07 9.12 10.15
C ASN A 602 -13.20 9.04 9.10
N ASP A 603 -14.45 8.99 9.56
CA ASP A 603 -15.62 8.95 8.69
C ASP A 603 -15.73 10.25 7.87
N ALA A 604 -15.90 10.13 6.55
CA ALA A 604 -15.96 11.29 5.67
C ALA A 604 -17.29 12.07 5.78
N THR A 605 -18.38 11.38 6.13
CA THR A 605 -19.73 11.97 6.18
C THR A 605 -20.12 12.44 7.58
N SER A 606 -19.62 11.76 8.60
CA SER A 606 -19.88 12.05 10.01
C SER A 606 -18.57 11.89 10.80
N PRO A 607 -17.59 12.80 10.58
CA PRO A 607 -16.26 12.66 11.15
C PRO A 607 -16.27 12.77 12.68
N TRP A 608 -15.47 11.93 13.34
CA TRP A 608 -15.18 12.09 14.75
C TRP A 608 -14.36 13.36 14.99
N VAL A 609 -14.50 13.94 16.15
CA VAL A 609 -13.77 15.15 16.54
C VAL A 609 -13.03 14.93 17.86
N ILE A 610 -11.94 15.61 18.04
CA ILE A 610 -11.26 15.70 19.33
C ILE A 610 -11.99 16.73 20.20
N THR A 611 -12.21 16.40 21.45
CA THR A 611 -12.98 17.24 22.38
C THR A 611 -12.37 17.24 23.78
N THR A 612 -12.58 18.35 24.49
CA THR A 612 -12.24 18.52 25.91
C THR A 612 -13.42 18.17 26.83
N ASN A 613 -14.49 17.55 26.30
CA ASN A 613 -15.71 17.27 27.05
C ASN A 613 -15.53 16.01 27.89
N GLN A 614 -15.04 16.19 29.14
CA GLN A 614 -14.87 15.14 30.13
C GLN A 614 -14.06 13.96 29.61
N PRO A 615 -12.78 14.13 29.23
CA PRO A 615 -11.91 13.02 28.83
C PRO A 615 -11.75 12.02 29.99
N ASN A 616 -11.33 10.79 29.68
CA ASN A 616 -11.03 9.79 30.69
C ASN A 616 -9.76 10.15 31.48
N ASP A 617 -8.71 10.54 30.76
CA ASP A 617 -7.46 11.08 31.29
C ASP A 617 -7.04 12.28 30.43
N GLY A 618 -6.07 13.05 30.90
CA GLY A 618 -5.52 14.19 30.16
C GLY A 618 -6.51 15.32 29.88
N SER A 619 -6.41 15.90 28.70
CA SER A 619 -7.15 17.08 28.27
C SER A 619 -8.14 16.80 27.14
N TYR A 620 -7.97 15.72 26.39
CA TYR A 620 -8.71 15.44 25.17
C TYR A 620 -9.20 14.00 25.11
N CYS A 621 -10.28 13.77 24.36
CA CYS A 621 -10.76 12.45 23.96
C CYS A 621 -11.41 12.56 22.55
N ALA A 622 -11.62 11.44 21.88
CA ALA A 622 -12.33 11.43 20.61
C ALA A 622 -13.84 11.23 20.81
N LYS A 623 -14.65 11.93 20.00
CA LYS A 623 -16.11 11.95 20.05
C LYS A 623 -16.71 11.79 18.66
N SER A 624 -17.74 10.93 18.54
CA SER A 624 -18.55 10.83 17.31
C SER A 624 -19.46 12.06 17.14
N THR A 625 -19.75 12.45 15.87
CA THR A 625 -20.51 13.69 15.59
C THR A 625 -21.83 13.47 14.89
N ASN A 626 -22.21 12.24 14.56
CA ASN A 626 -23.43 11.98 13.81
C ASN A 626 -24.69 12.25 14.64
N THR A 627 -25.36 13.34 14.34
CA THR A 627 -26.62 13.76 15.00
C THR A 627 -27.86 13.49 14.13
N GLY A 628 -27.68 13.08 12.88
CA GLY A 628 -28.78 12.77 11.96
C GLY A 628 -29.46 11.44 12.28
N MET A 629 -30.79 11.36 12.14
CA MET A 629 -31.50 10.09 12.25
C MET A 629 -31.07 9.13 11.14
N PHE A 630 -30.96 7.83 11.48
CA PHE A 630 -30.49 6.76 10.61
C PHE A 630 -29.09 6.99 10.04
N SER A 631 -28.23 7.64 10.80
CA SER A 631 -26.84 7.87 10.45
C SER A 631 -25.90 6.94 11.23
N SER A 632 -24.71 6.73 10.67
CA SER A 632 -23.62 6.05 11.36
C SER A 632 -22.35 6.88 11.26
N SER A 633 -21.48 6.73 12.25
CA SER A 633 -20.16 7.34 12.29
C SER A 633 -19.15 6.32 12.75
N LYS A 634 -17.99 6.25 12.13
CA LYS A 634 -16.94 5.30 12.47
C LYS A 634 -15.58 5.98 12.55
N LEU A 635 -14.80 5.58 13.53
CA LEU A 635 -13.40 5.91 13.64
C LEU A 635 -12.62 4.59 13.58
N SER A 636 -11.67 4.47 12.68
CA SER A 636 -10.98 3.22 12.42
C SER A 636 -9.47 3.38 12.56
N LEU A 637 -8.80 2.30 12.97
CA LEU A 637 -7.35 2.22 13.09
C LEU A 637 -6.87 0.93 12.42
N ALA A 638 -6.06 1.05 11.38
CA ALA A 638 -5.43 -0.09 10.74
C ALA A 638 -4.17 -0.47 11.51
N VAL A 639 -4.05 -1.74 11.90
CA VAL A 639 -2.93 -2.25 12.68
C VAL A 639 -2.37 -3.53 12.07
N ASN A 640 -1.07 -3.70 12.17
CA ASN A 640 -0.39 -4.95 11.85
C ASN A 640 0.13 -5.56 13.16
N ILE A 641 -0.37 -6.74 13.50
CA ILE A 641 -0.10 -7.42 14.77
C ILE A 641 0.82 -8.62 14.51
N PRO A 642 2.10 -8.54 14.87
CA PRO A 642 3.05 -9.63 14.59
C PRO A 642 2.84 -10.85 15.48
N THR A 643 2.31 -10.67 16.70
CA THR A 643 2.05 -11.74 17.66
C THR A 643 0.72 -11.49 18.35
N THR A 644 0.13 -12.51 18.99
CA THR A 644 -1.10 -12.34 19.79
C THR A 644 -0.96 -11.17 20.75
N SER A 645 -1.89 -10.22 20.65
CA SER A 645 -1.90 -8.97 21.39
C SER A 645 -3.26 -8.71 22.01
N ILE A 646 -3.39 -7.55 22.64
CA ILE A 646 -4.67 -7.07 23.19
C ILE A 646 -4.92 -5.65 22.69
N VAL A 647 -6.18 -5.33 22.44
CA VAL A 647 -6.66 -3.95 22.33
C VAL A 647 -7.32 -3.58 23.64
N SER A 648 -6.88 -2.49 24.25
CA SER A 648 -7.63 -1.90 25.38
C SER A 648 -7.95 -0.45 25.07
N TYR A 649 -9.11 0.00 25.52
CA TYR A 649 -9.55 1.36 25.34
C TYR A 649 -10.57 1.72 26.42
N TYR A 650 -10.67 2.98 26.75
CA TYR A 650 -11.79 3.50 27.55
C TYR A 650 -12.89 4.00 26.62
N ALA A 651 -14.13 3.71 27.00
CA ALA A 651 -15.31 4.17 26.28
C ALA A 651 -16.35 4.76 27.23
N ARG A 652 -16.98 5.84 26.77
CA ARG A 652 -18.13 6.48 27.40
C ARG A 652 -19.24 6.64 26.36
N VAL A 653 -20.45 6.32 26.74
CA VAL A 653 -21.62 6.44 25.85
C VAL A 653 -22.66 7.31 26.51
N SER A 654 -23.25 8.21 25.74
CA SER A 654 -24.46 8.95 26.07
C SER A 654 -25.35 8.96 24.83
N CYS A 655 -26.30 8.03 24.77
CA CYS A 655 -27.17 7.91 23.59
C CYS A 655 -28.55 7.35 23.95
N PHE A 656 -29.53 7.66 23.09
CA PHE A 656 -30.88 7.12 23.25
C PHE A 656 -30.88 5.58 23.17
N PRO A 657 -31.71 4.84 23.93
CA PRO A 657 -31.65 3.38 24.04
C PRO A 657 -31.80 2.58 22.70
N LEU A 658 -32.35 3.19 21.65
CA LEU A 658 -32.42 2.58 20.34
C LEU A 658 -31.16 2.78 19.52
N ASN A 659 -30.27 3.70 19.93
CA ASN A 659 -28.97 3.92 19.34
C ASN A 659 -27.98 2.88 19.86
N GLY A 660 -26.82 2.77 19.24
CA GLY A 660 -25.84 1.80 19.68
C GLY A 660 -24.41 2.15 19.30
N CYS A 661 -23.52 1.88 20.23
CA CYS A 661 -22.08 1.98 20.05
C CYS A 661 -21.45 0.59 20.10
N GLY A 662 -20.44 0.34 19.32
CA GLY A 662 -19.78 -0.95 19.31
C GLY A 662 -18.33 -0.87 18.84
N PHE A 663 -17.54 -1.84 19.26
CA PHE A 663 -16.19 -2.06 18.77
C PHE A 663 -16.16 -3.26 17.84
N PHE A 664 -15.43 -3.13 16.73
CA PHE A 664 -15.37 -4.13 15.67
C PHE A 664 -13.91 -4.39 15.30
N ILE A 665 -13.58 -5.63 14.99
CA ILE A 665 -12.33 -6.04 14.37
C ILE A 665 -12.72 -6.71 13.05
N ASP A 666 -12.21 -6.19 11.92
CA ASP A 666 -12.46 -6.73 10.58
C ASP A 666 -13.96 -6.90 10.26
N ASN A 667 -14.77 -5.91 10.63
CA ASN A 667 -16.23 -5.91 10.52
C ASN A 667 -16.99 -6.88 11.47
N VAL A 668 -16.31 -7.61 12.35
CA VAL A 668 -16.94 -8.46 13.36
C VAL A 668 -17.04 -7.69 14.67
N GLN A 669 -18.25 -7.59 15.23
CA GLN A 669 -18.43 -6.91 16.52
C GLN A 669 -17.88 -7.76 17.67
N PHE A 670 -17.12 -7.11 18.55
CA PHE A 670 -16.63 -7.68 19.79
C PHE A 670 -17.31 -7.01 20.99
N GLY A 671 -17.82 -7.84 21.90
CA GLY A 671 -18.58 -7.40 23.04
C GLY A 671 -20.05 -7.06 22.71
N GLU A 672 -20.75 -6.52 23.70
CA GLU A 672 -22.14 -6.10 23.58
C GLU A 672 -22.24 -4.70 22.96
N THR A 673 -23.36 -4.41 22.30
CA THR A 673 -23.67 -3.05 21.86
C THR A 673 -23.94 -2.17 23.08
N LEU A 674 -23.13 -1.13 23.25
CA LEU A 674 -23.27 -0.16 24.33
C LEU A 674 -24.41 0.81 24.01
N LYS A 675 -25.27 1.08 24.99
CA LYS A 675 -26.50 1.88 24.87
C LYS A 675 -26.74 2.68 26.15
N ASP A 676 -27.64 3.64 26.07
CA ASP A 676 -27.96 4.50 27.19
C ASP A 676 -26.78 5.36 27.69
N GLU A 677 -26.68 5.50 29.01
CA GLU A 677 -25.57 6.17 29.67
C GLU A 677 -24.57 5.14 30.19
N VAL A 678 -23.39 5.07 29.58
CA VAL A 678 -22.28 4.26 30.04
C VAL A 678 -21.18 5.21 30.51
N PRO A 679 -20.79 5.21 31.79
CA PRO A 679 -19.65 6.00 32.25
C PRO A 679 -18.34 5.47 31.64
N TRP A 680 -17.27 6.23 31.72
CA TRP A 680 -15.95 5.76 31.29
C TRP A 680 -15.65 4.38 31.84
N THR A 681 -15.53 3.43 30.95
CA THR A 681 -15.33 2.00 31.24
C THR A 681 -14.24 1.47 30.35
N GLN A 682 -13.30 0.74 30.95
CA GLN A 682 -12.24 0.10 30.18
C GLN A 682 -12.73 -1.20 29.55
N TYR A 683 -12.44 -1.36 28.27
CA TYR A 683 -12.68 -2.59 27.50
C TYR A 683 -11.35 -3.17 27.05
N THR A 684 -11.26 -4.48 27.07
CA THR A 684 -10.07 -5.22 26.61
C THR A 684 -10.51 -6.37 25.72
N VAL A 685 -9.93 -6.45 24.53
CA VAL A 685 -10.26 -7.45 23.51
C VAL A 685 -8.97 -8.12 23.03
N PRO A 686 -8.91 -9.46 22.99
CA PRO A 686 -7.77 -10.15 22.42
C PRO A 686 -7.71 -9.93 20.91
N LEU A 687 -6.50 -9.79 20.38
CA LEU A 687 -6.20 -9.54 18.99
C LEU A 687 -5.24 -10.61 18.47
N SER A 688 -5.64 -11.33 17.43
CA SER A 688 -4.81 -12.37 16.80
C SER A 688 -3.68 -11.74 15.99
N PRO A 689 -2.61 -12.48 15.65
CA PRO A 689 -1.63 -12.02 14.69
C PRO A 689 -2.27 -11.75 13.31
N GLY A 690 -1.81 -10.72 12.62
CA GLY A 690 -2.26 -10.33 11.28
C GLY A 690 -2.54 -8.85 11.11
N ASN A 691 -3.00 -8.49 9.92
CA ASN A 691 -3.50 -7.14 9.64
C ASN A 691 -4.95 -7.05 10.06
N HIS A 692 -5.27 -6.07 10.88
CA HIS A 692 -6.62 -5.84 11.38
C HIS A 692 -7.06 -4.41 11.15
N LEU A 693 -8.37 -4.23 10.92
CA LEU A 693 -9.04 -2.94 10.97
C LEU A 693 -9.87 -2.88 12.26
N LEU A 694 -9.42 -2.07 13.20
CA LEU A 694 -10.14 -1.79 14.43
C LEU A 694 -11.10 -0.63 14.19
N GLU A 695 -12.37 -0.77 14.58
CA GLU A 695 -13.38 0.26 14.32
C GLU A 695 -14.25 0.49 15.54
N TRP A 696 -14.41 1.76 15.92
CA TRP A 696 -15.40 2.21 16.90
C TRP A 696 -16.55 2.86 16.13
N ARG A 697 -17.75 2.28 16.26
CA ARG A 697 -18.93 2.68 15.49
C ARG A 697 -20.04 3.18 16.39
N TYR A 698 -20.63 4.30 16.01
CA TYR A 698 -21.88 4.81 16.58
C TYR A 698 -22.97 4.79 15.51
N VAL A 699 -24.11 4.18 15.84
CA VAL A 699 -25.29 4.12 14.98
C VAL A 699 -26.41 4.90 15.65
N ASN A 700 -26.85 5.96 15.00
CA ASN A 700 -27.94 6.83 15.47
C ASN A 700 -29.21 6.47 14.71
N GLN A 701 -30.17 5.82 15.37
CA GLN A 701 -31.50 5.52 14.85
C GLN A 701 -32.53 6.58 15.21
N LEU A 702 -32.38 7.21 16.37
CA LEU A 702 -33.29 8.25 16.87
C LEU A 702 -32.53 9.26 17.72
N ALA A 703 -32.74 10.54 17.49
CA ALA A 703 -32.14 11.63 18.23
C ALA A 703 -33.23 12.29 19.10
N GLU A 704 -33.59 11.67 20.21
CA GLU A 704 -34.57 12.21 21.16
C GLU A 704 -34.00 12.14 22.59
N GLY A 705 -34.42 13.04 23.47
CA GLY A 705 -34.07 13.05 24.88
C GLY A 705 -32.93 13.99 25.27
N GLU A 706 -32.51 13.90 26.55
CA GLU A 706 -31.42 14.71 27.14
C GLU A 706 -30.05 14.05 27.04
N TYR A 707 -29.79 13.27 25.94
CA TYR A 707 -28.53 12.59 25.67
C TYR A 707 -27.61 13.44 24.81
N ASP A 708 -26.30 13.27 25.02
CA ASP A 708 -25.28 13.85 24.11
C ASP A 708 -25.34 13.26 22.68
N ASN A 709 -25.99 12.10 22.51
CA ASN A 709 -26.08 11.31 21.31
C ASN A 709 -24.68 11.08 20.69
N ALA A 710 -23.76 10.62 21.51
CA ALA A 710 -22.36 10.44 21.13
C ALA A 710 -21.70 9.23 21.77
N PHE A 711 -20.71 8.70 21.07
CA PHE A 711 -19.77 7.72 21.53
C PHE A 711 -18.42 8.41 21.73
N TYR A 712 -17.83 8.25 22.89
CA TYR A 712 -16.52 8.79 23.27
C TYR A 712 -15.56 7.66 23.50
N ILE A 713 -14.32 7.81 23.03
CA ILE A 713 -13.22 6.87 23.29
C ILE A 713 -11.96 7.63 23.70
N ASP A 714 -11.13 6.94 24.51
CA ASP A 714 -9.91 7.50 25.05
C ASP A 714 -8.93 6.38 25.43
N ASP A 715 -7.65 6.74 25.60
CA ASP A 715 -6.59 5.84 26.08
C ASP A 715 -6.54 4.50 25.33
N ILE A 716 -6.54 4.55 24.00
CA ILE A 716 -6.46 3.36 23.16
C ILE A 716 -5.04 2.80 23.22
N THR A 717 -4.93 1.52 23.58
CA THR A 717 -3.68 0.76 23.51
C THR A 717 -3.88 -0.48 22.67
N VAL A 718 -3.02 -0.66 21.67
CA VAL A 718 -2.89 -1.93 20.95
C VAL A 718 -1.51 -2.48 21.30
N GLY A 719 -1.46 -3.37 22.30
CA GLY A 719 -0.23 -3.78 22.93
C GLY A 719 0.39 -5.03 22.33
N ASN A 720 1.70 -5.01 22.14
CA ASN A 720 2.51 -6.22 22.06
C ASN A 720 2.91 -6.64 23.47
N THR A 721 2.69 -7.91 23.83
CA THR A 721 3.25 -8.44 25.05
C THR A 721 4.69 -8.84 24.82
N TYR A 722 5.53 -8.59 25.82
CA TYR A 722 6.93 -8.96 25.77
C TYR A 722 7.16 -10.38 26.31
N SER A 723 8.08 -11.11 25.66
CA SER A 723 8.68 -12.32 26.19
C SER A 723 10.05 -12.00 26.73
N ILE A 724 10.31 -12.36 27.98
CA ILE A 724 11.56 -12.05 28.68
C ILE A 724 12.43 -13.30 28.75
N TYR A 725 13.63 -13.19 28.28
CA TYR A 725 14.62 -14.25 28.25
C TYR A 725 15.79 -13.93 29.18
N ARG A 726 16.43 -14.96 29.65
CA ARG A 726 17.72 -14.87 30.36
C ARG A 726 18.71 -15.88 29.77
N ALA A 727 19.95 -15.48 29.61
CA ALA A 727 21.01 -16.35 29.11
C ALA A 727 22.32 -16.08 29.86
N ASN A 728 23.30 -16.97 29.74
CA ASN A 728 24.66 -16.63 30.03
C ASN A 728 25.18 -15.54 29.10
N CYS A 729 26.22 -14.81 29.52
CA CYS A 729 26.78 -13.73 28.70
C CYS A 729 27.27 -14.17 27.30
N ASP A 730 27.71 -15.40 27.17
CA ASP A 730 28.11 -16.01 25.89
C ASP A 730 26.92 -16.39 24.99
N GLY A 731 25.68 -16.17 25.44
CA GLY A 731 24.47 -16.53 24.77
C GLY A 731 23.99 -17.97 24.99
N SER A 732 24.76 -18.78 25.72
CA SER A 732 24.35 -20.14 26.04
C SER A 732 23.27 -20.17 27.13
N ASN A 733 22.51 -21.27 27.17
CA ASN A 733 21.43 -21.52 28.13
C ASN A 733 20.33 -20.43 28.15
N ALA A 734 19.99 -19.90 26.96
CA ALA A 734 18.86 -18.99 26.85
C ALA A 734 17.56 -19.67 27.30
N GLU A 735 16.86 -19.08 28.25
CA GLU A 735 15.60 -19.57 28.78
C GLU A 735 14.54 -18.46 28.79
N LEU A 736 13.29 -18.81 28.49
CA LEU A 736 12.13 -17.91 28.64
C LEU A 736 11.78 -17.86 30.13
N ILE A 737 11.88 -16.68 30.74
CA ILE A 737 11.59 -16.50 32.17
C ILE A 737 10.24 -15.83 32.43
N ALA A 738 9.68 -15.13 31.45
CA ALA A 738 8.33 -14.58 31.51
C ALA A 738 7.77 -14.39 30.10
N SER A 739 6.46 -14.50 29.94
CA SER A 739 5.73 -14.20 28.71
C SER A 739 4.51 -13.34 29.01
N ASN A 740 3.96 -12.71 27.99
CA ASN A 740 2.79 -11.82 28.13
C ASN A 740 3.00 -10.66 29.14
N VAL A 741 4.21 -10.12 29.17
CA VAL A 741 4.53 -8.93 29.97
C VAL A 741 4.03 -7.72 29.20
N ALA A 742 3.11 -6.95 29.76
CA ALA A 742 2.50 -5.79 29.09
C ALA A 742 3.31 -4.51 29.23
N ASP A 743 4.01 -4.34 30.36
CA ASP A 743 4.80 -3.15 30.67
C ASP A 743 6.24 -3.27 30.14
N ALA A 744 6.85 -2.16 29.75
CA ALA A 744 8.29 -2.11 29.36
C ALA A 744 9.21 -2.20 30.59
N HIS A 745 8.81 -3.02 31.55
CA HIS A 745 9.51 -3.26 32.81
C HIS A 745 9.21 -4.66 33.32
N TYR A 746 10.23 -5.32 33.88
CA TYR A 746 10.08 -6.64 34.51
C TYR A 746 11.08 -6.79 35.67
N VAL A 747 10.71 -7.53 36.72
CA VAL A 747 11.63 -7.85 37.83
C VAL A 747 11.82 -9.35 37.91
N ASP A 748 13.07 -9.79 37.72
CA ASP A 748 13.45 -11.18 37.90
C ASP A 748 13.75 -11.47 39.37
N TYR A 749 12.79 -12.05 40.05
CA TYR A 749 12.93 -12.51 41.43
C TYR A 749 13.64 -13.85 41.56
N SER A 750 13.88 -14.54 40.44
CA SER A 750 14.63 -15.81 40.45
C SER A 750 16.12 -15.62 40.51
N TRP A 751 16.61 -14.37 40.36
CA TRP A 751 18.03 -14.01 40.38
C TRP A 751 18.75 -14.56 41.59
N ASP A 752 18.16 -14.52 42.79
CA ASP A 752 18.81 -14.96 44.04
C ASP A 752 19.19 -16.45 44.00
N ALA A 753 18.43 -17.27 43.33
CA ALA A 753 18.63 -18.72 43.19
C ALA A 753 19.66 -19.10 42.11
N LEU A 754 20.14 -18.16 41.30
CA LEU A 754 21.06 -18.46 40.20
C LEU A 754 22.48 -18.72 40.74
N PRO A 755 23.27 -19.57 40.07
CA PRO A 755 24.70 -19.72 40.31
C PRO A 755 25.47 -18.39 40.12
N ILE A 756 26.62 -18.28 40.76
CA ILE A 756 27.58 -17.20 40.50
C ILE A 756 27.97 -17.24 39.03
N GLY A 757 27.94 -16.09 38.34
CA GLY A 757 28.21 -16.02 36.90
C GLY A 757 27.80 -14.70 36.28
N GLN A 758 27.99 -14.62 34.98
CA GLN A 758 27.57 -13.48 34.15
C GLN A 758 26.34 -13.83 33.33
N TYR A 759 25.34 -12.98 33.42
CA TYR A 759 24.06 -13.17 32.75
C TYR A 759 23.69 -11.96 31.90
N LYS A 760 22.87 -12.16 30.88
CA LYS A 760 22.21 -11.11 30.10
C LYS A 760 20.75 -11.40 29.97
N TYR A 761 19.96 -10.35 29.79
CA TYR A 761 18.51 -10.42 29.62
C TYR A 761 18.10 -10.06 28.21
N GLY A 762 17.14 -10.79 27.66
CA GLY A 762 16.62 -10.62 26.31
C GLY A 762 15.15 -10.26 26.32
N ILE A 763 14.76 -9.36 25.45
CA ILE A 763 13.38 -8.95 25.23
C ILE A 763 12.99 -9.29 23.80
N SER A 764 11.84 -9.93 23.63
CA SER A 764 11.27 -10.25 22.33
C SER A 764 9.80 -9.85 22.28
N THR A 765 9.37 -9.32 21.13
CA THR A 765 7.97 -8.97 20.82
C THR A 765 7.32 -9.95 19.82
N ASP A 766 8.08 -10.92 19.31
CA ASP A 766 7.68 -11.87 18.25
C ASP A 766 7.78 -13.34 18.68
N GLY A 767 7.61 -13.59 19.99
CA GLY A 767 7.63 -14.96 20.55
C GLY A 767 9.01 -15.62 20.57
N GLY A 768 10.09 -14.83 20.44
CA GLY A 768 11.46 -15.29 20.53
C GLY A 768 12.18 -15.54 19.20
N ASN A 769 11.56 -15.20 18.06
CA ASN A 769 12.22 -15.24 16.75
C ASN A 769 13.35 -14.21 16.70
N THR A 770 13.10 -13.03 17.25
CA THR A 770 14.11 -11.97 17.42
C THR A 770 14.20 -11.59 18.88
N ILE A 771 15.42 -11.58 19.44
CA ILE A 771 15.67 -11.23 20.83
C ILE A 771 16.73 -10.11 20.89
N ALA A 772 16.34 -8.96 21.43
CA ALA A 772 17.27 -7.91 21.78
C ALA A 772 17.86 -8.22 23.17
N TRP A 773 19.18 -8.08 23.34
CA TRP A 773 19.88 -8.45 24.57
C TRP A 773 20.46 -7.25 25.27
N SER A 774 20.38 -7.24 26.62
CA SER A 774 21.07 -6.28 27.48
C SER A 774 22.58 -6.49 27.50
N GLU A 775 23.31 -5.53 28.04
CA GLU A 775 24.64 -5.77 28.55
C GLU A 775 24.64 -6.85 29.64
N CYS A 776 25.80 -7.39 29.92
CA CYS A 776 25.97 -8.42 30.92
C CYS A 776 25.87 -7.86 32.35
N VAL A 777 25.22 -8.61 33.22
CA VAL A 777 25.15 -8.34 34.65
C VAL A 777 25.88 -9.44 35.43
N ASP A 778 26.70 -9.03 36.40
CA ASP A 778 27.54 -9.93 37.21
C ASP A 778 26.78 -10.36 38.47
N LYS A 779 26.62 -11.67 38.65
CA LYS A 779 26.22 -12.22 39.92
C LYS A 779 27.42 -12.64 40.75
N ASP A 780 27.73 -11.79 41.75
CA ASP A 780 28.87 -11.98 42.64
C ASP A 780 28.52 -12.74 43.92
N VAL A 781 29.50 -13.26 44.62
CA VAL A 781 29.36 -13.72 45.99
C VAL A 781 29.07 -12.53 46.88
N MET A 782 28.03 -12.62 47.71
CA MET A 782 27.69 -11.55 48.66
C MET A 782 28.96 -11.09 49.44
N SER A 783 29.47 -9.92 49.13
CA SER A 783 30.33 -9.20 50.06
C SER A 783 29.44 -8.52 51.11
N VAL A 784 29.54 -8.94 52.32
CA VAL A 784 28.90 -8.27 53.45
C VAL A 784 29.51 -6.87 53.58
N ASN A 785 28.74 -5.87 53.21
CA ASN A 785 28.74 -4.45 53.54
C ASN A 785 28.46 -3.52 52.35
N LYS A 786 27.19 -3.44 51.94
CA LYS A 786 26.63 -2.17 51.49
C LYS A 786 25.50 -1.78 52.44
N GLN A 787 25.59 -0.59 52.97
CA GLN A 787 24.58 -0.01 53.87
C GLN A 787 23.24 -0.07 53.17
N ASP A 788 22.28 -0.76 53.77
CA ASP A 788 20.91 -0.92 53.32
C ASP A 788 20.25 0.43 53.05
N GLY A 789 20.01 0.75 51.75
CA GLY A 789 19.13 1.84 51.34
C GLY A 789 17.67 1.39 51.27
N ILE A 790 16.71 2.31 51.23
CA ILE A 790 15.31 2.01 50.87
C ILE A 790 15.27 1.50 49.44
N GLU A 791 14.69 0.32 49.24
CA GLU A 791 14.37 -0.16 47.90
C GLU A 791 13.21 0.64 47.34
N ALA A 792 13.49 1.39 46.29
CA ALA A 792 12.49 2.16 45.58
C ALA A 792 12.67 2.01 44.08
N THR A 793 11.60 1.71 43.37
CA THR A 793 11.56 1.70 41.92
C THR A 793 10.64 2.82 41.43
N ILE A 794 10.97 3.43 40.28
CA ILE A 794 10.18 4.46 39.64
C ILE A 794 10.02 4.09 38.15
N TYR A 795 8.79 4.13 37.62
CA TYR A 795 8.51 3.81 36.25
C TYR A 795 7.20 4.46 35.79
N PRO A 796 7.03 4.72 34.46
CA PRO A 796 8.08 4.62 33.43
C PRO A 796 9.14 5.69 33.62
N ASN A 797 10.34 5.50 33.06
CA ASN A 797 11.36 6.53 32.97
C ASN A 797 12.07 6.37 31.59
N PRO A 798 11.86 7.28 30.65
CA PRO A 798 11.14 8.55 30.79
C PRO A 798 9.65 8.38 31.09
N ALA A 799 9.12 9.30 31.91
CA ALA A 799 7.72 9.38 32.25
C ALA A 799 7.03 10.43 31.36
N ASN A 800 5.82 10.15 30.93
CA ASN A 800 5.00 11.13 30.20
C ASN A 800 4.11 11.91 31.21
N ASN A 801 2.90 11.48 31.44
CA ASN A 801 1.93 12.16 32.31
C ASN A 801 1.89 11.62 33.74
N GLN A 802 2.45 10.43 33.99
CA GLN A 802 2.42 9.77 35.28
C GLN A 802 3.77 9.12 35.60
N LEU A 803 4.13 9.11 36.86
CA LEU A 803 5.25 8.36 37.41
C LEU A 803 4.74 7.43 38.52
N THR A 804 4.91 6.16 38.36
CA THR A 804 4.67 5.17 39.42
C THR A 804 5.92 5.03 40.28
N ILE A 805 5.74 5.15 41.57
CA ILE A 805 6.78 4.99 42.57
C ILE A 805 6.37 3.79 43.43
N ALA A 806 7.18 2.74 43.44
CA ALA A 806 7.02 1.58 44.28
C ALA A 806 8.16 1.51 45.29
N CYS A 807 7.82 1.57 46.58
CA CYS A 807 8.75 1.54 47.68
C CYS A 807 7.98 1.14 48.96
N VAL A 808 8.47 0.13 49.61
CA VAL A 808 7.79 -0.38 50.85
C VAL A 808 7.80 0.66 51.94
N GLY A 809 6.59 0.98 52.47
CA GLY A 809 6.41 1.84 53.64
C GLY A 809 6.72 3.30 53.39
N ILE A 810 6.43 3.86 52.20
CA ILE A 810 6.63 5.30 51.95
C ILE A 810 5.77 6.12 52.91
N LYS A 811 6.40 7.05 53.62
CA LYS A 811 5.75 8.03 54.49
C LYS A 811 5.75 9.44 53.89
N HIS A 812 6.69 9.74 53.00
CA HIS A 812 6.82 11.07 52.42
C HIS A 812 7.42 11.02 51.03
N ILE A 813 6.89 11.78 50.11
CA ILE A 813 7.38 11.95 48.74
C ILE A 813 7.57 13.44 48.44
N THR A 814 8.73 13.76 47.85
CA THR A 814 9.07 15.11 47.35
C THR A 814 9.51 15.04 45.90
N LEU A 815 8.89 15.78 45.00
CA LEU A 815 9.36 15.97 43.63
C LEU A 815 10.21 17.25 43.56
N ILE A 816 11.40 17.15 42.92
CA ILE A 816 12.40 18.21 42.93
C ILE A 816 12.86 18.47 41.48
N SER A 817 12.91 19.75 41.06
CA SER A 817 13.47 20.15 39.77
C SER A 817 15.00 20.01 39.75
N VAL A 818 15.60 20.11 38.55
CA VAL A 818 17.08 20.15 38.37
C VAL A 818 17.76 21.32 39.09
N THR A 819 16.99 22.39 39.36
CA THR A 819 17.50 23.56 40.10
C THR A 819 17.39 23.40 41.62
N GLY A 820 16.82 22.28 42.09
CA GLY A 820 16.62 22.00 43.52
C GLY A 820 15.32 22.56 44.10
N GLU A 821 14.41 23.08 43.27
CA GLU A 821 13.11 23.59 43.72
C GLU A 821 12.17 22.41 44.01
N THR A 822 11.47 22.45 45.13
CA THR A 822 10.43 21.47 45.48
C THR A 822 9.16 21.81 44.71
N LEU A 823 8.73 20.91 43.86
CA LEU A 823 7.56 21.07 43.00
C LEU A 823 6.31 20.38 43.57
N TYR A 824 6.51 19.29 44.28
CA TYR A 824 5.46 18.54 44.95
C TYR A 824 6.02 17.98 46.25
N ASP A 825 5.20 17.99 47.31
CA ASP A 825 5.57 17.49 48.61
C ASP A 825 4.34 16.95 49.31
N ALA A 826 4.35 15.67 49.70
CA ALA A 826 3.21 15.02 50.33
C ALA A 826 3.60 13.94 51.34
N GLU A 827 2.83 13.92 52.47
CA GLU A 827 2.84 12.77 53.39
C GLU A 827 1.96 11.66 52.82
N ILE A 828 2.46 10.44 52.79
CA ILE A 828 1.81 9.28 52.18
C ILE A 828 2.05 8.09 53.12
N ASP A 829 1.13 7.14 53.13
CA ASP A 829 1.28 5.86 53.82
C ASP A 829 0.89 4.74 52.88
N ALA A 830 1.84 4.38 51.96
CA ALA A 830 1.60 3.41 50.90
C ALA A 830 2.90 2.76 50.46
N ASP A 831 2.79 1.58 49.85
CA ASP A 831 3.90 0.88 49.23
C ASP A 831 4.02 1.20 47.71
N LYS A 832 3.02 1.86 47.14
CA LYS A 832 3.01 2.27 45.75
C LYS A 832 2.20 3.56 45.59
N VAL A 833 2.75 4.51 44.85
CA VAL A 833 2.13 5.82 44.58
C VAL A 833 2.27 6.14 43.09
N VAL A 834 1.22 6.70 42.53
CA VAL A 834 1.25 7.26 41.17
C VAL A 834 1.17 8.78 41.27
N LEU A 835 2.22 9.45 40.77
CA LEU A 835 2.27 10.92 40.68
C LEU A 835 1.80 11.35 39.30
N SER A 836 0.85 12.27 39.24
CA SER A 836 0.52 12.98 38.00
C SER A 836 1.65 13.95 37.64
N LEU A 837 2.13 13.89 36.40
CA LEU A 837 3.19 14.76 35.90
C LEU A 837 2.67 15.77 34.86
N SER A 838 1.36 15.82 34.64
CA SER A 838 0.72 16.64 33.60
C SER A 838 1.04 18.15 33.72
N GLU A 839 1.31 18.64 34.91
CA GLU A 839 1.61 20.06 35.18
C GLU A 839 3.11 20.43 35.03
N TYR A 840 4.00 19.46 34.84
CA TYR A 840 5.44 19.69 34.79
C TYR A 840 5.95 19.59 33.35
N PRO A 841 6.77 20.53 32.86
CA PRO A 841 7.32 20.50 31.51
C PRO A 841 8.29 19.34 31.33
N SER A 842 8.55 18.98 30.06
CA SER A 842 9.59 18.02 29.70
C SER A 842 10.94 18.42 30.28
N GLY A 843 11.67 17.48 30.85
CA GLY A 843 12.94 17.74 31.51
C GLY A 843 13.33 16.70 32.55
N MET A 844 14.47 16.91 33.18
CA MET A 844 15.02 16.05 34.21
C MET A 844 14.51 16.46 35.59
N TYR A 845 14.12 15.47 36.40
CA TYR A 845 13.59 15.66 37.74
C TYR A 845 14.15 14.64 38.71
N PHE A 846 14.00 14.90 40.01
CA PHE A 846 14.35 13.97 41.08
C PHE A 846 13.10 13.73 41.95
N VAL A 847 12.83 12.49 42.28
CA VAL A 847 11.84 12.14 43.29
C VAL A 847 12.57 11.61 44.54
N ARG A 848 12.29 12.23 45.69
CA ARG A 848 12.81 11.82 46.99
C ARG A 848 11.68 11.09 47.75
N MET A 849 11.95 9.90 48.20
CA MET A 849 11.05 9.05 49.00
C MET A 849 11.62 8.85 50.35
N GLN A 850 10.83 8.92 51.40
CA GLN A 850 11.24 8.75 52.79
C GLN A 850 10.27 7.80 53.50
N ASN A 851 10.78 6.87 54.26
CA ASN A 851 10.03 6.11 55.28
C ASN A 851 10.51 6.49 56.71
N ASP A 852 10.03 5.78 57.73
CA ASP A 852 10.34 6.10 59.13
C ASP A 852 11.85 6.05 59.46
N GLU A 853 12.65 5.35 58.67
CA GLU A 853 14.05 5.11 58.94
C GLU A 853 15.01 5.79 57.96
N ARG A 854 14.57 6.04 56.69
CA ARG A 854 15.52 6.33 55.59
C ARG A 854 14.92 7.20 54.50
N THR A 855 15.82 7.79 53.70
CA THR A 855 15.46 8.58 52.51
C THR A 855 16.23 8.07 51.29
N VAL A 856 15.56 7.92 50.15
CA VAL A 856 16.17 7.63 48.84
C VAL A 856 15.71 8.68 47.84
N THR A 857 16.61 9.07 46.91
CA THR A 857 16.31 9.98 45.80
C THR A 857 16.63 9.28 44.50
N LYS A 858 15.68 9.26 43.58
CA LYS A 858 15.79 8.72 42.23
C LYS A 858 15.64 9.84 41.20
N LYS A 859 16.44 9.76 40.16
CA LYS A 859 16.35 10.67 39.00
C LYS A 859 15.42 10.06 37.96
N PHE A 860 14.62 10.88 37.29
CA PHE A 860 13.82 10.49 36.12
C PHE A 860 13.66 11.66 35.14
N THR A 861 13.22 11.35 33.95
CA THR A 861 12.97 12.33 32.89
C THR A 861 11.46 12.39 32.57
N ILE A 862 10.90 13.59 32.44
CA ILE A 862 9.58 13.80 31.85
C ILE A 862 9.78 14.08 30.38
N ALA A 863 9.16 13.24 29.51
CA ALA A 863 9.15 13.42 28.08
C ALA A 863 7.67 13.52 27.64
N LYS A 864 7.25 14.74 27.28
CA LYS A 864 5.91 15.03 26.77
C LYS A 864 5.97 15.35 25.31
#